data_ef70ca04538192cc34bd6018b3f7b9ba
#
_entry.id   ef70ca04538192cc34bd6018b3f7b9ba
#
_cell.length_a   1.000
_cell.length_b   1.000
_cell.length_c   1.000
_cell.angle_alpha   90.00
_cell.angle_beta   90.00
_cell.angle_gamma   90.00
#
_symmetry.space_group_name_H-M   'P 1'
#
loop_
_entity.id
_entity.type
_entity.pdbx_description
1 polymer ?
#
loop_
_entity_poly.entity_id
_entity_poly.type
_entity_poly.pdbx_seq_one_letter_code
_entity_poly.pdbx_strand_id
1 'polypeptide(L)'
;MVSPPTIRTRRARWVVLVAASSLCIGSVVAAPASAEPVYPDITDGLVHHFELNETSGTVVANTGTAGAGADGILVNPDRAARGADGIRFNPDDYADALSGAYVRLPDDLTAGMQAVTVDYDIWIDPANVGEHQIWSLGNKTSCDVAGGQQGQLFSSNTQRLRVAAGTVNVQQNRVRLPEGVWKHVTYTQSPNANGTTWTGTLFVDGVQQAQSATITTAPSVNAAGTNCNFLGRSQVPGNYSFRGTLSDFRVYDRSLSGAEVVARAAQGNDEGAEADAAAIDLGLTSAVVEDIELPKLGTVAGSAITWESSDPSVVEVVTPPSATSARKVPILGVITRPALGADDATAILTATLRKGSESVAVREMTITVPAEFDEAHSVDRDALDLELHSTDNVRGNIELPNQGRWGSTIVWESSSEYVSSSGEVTRPAYGHPEVEATLTATLAKGGAEVQKNFDVVIKPLPREEENERYFLGYFKGEGMADGEQIMFATSNGNNALDWTGLTGGWPSLVSQLGDQGLRDPHIVRSPDGDTFYMIATDLNWYDQGGYAINDTQYIEVFESNDLVNWTPQRHVKVAPDDAGNAFAPESLWVEEIGAYAVFWAQSLWNDPVNRTGQGNAQMWYNTTRDFQTFSEPKVWQNPAPQSRIDTTAIKVGDEYYRVTKNEAGNAGSDIFSEKNADFLDSDINAWELVAPALGRTTWQSTAGYEGPVIFEANAGDTACPGQFYLWGDRYTNGGGYQAACEANIEAQTWQAKTITMTNAGVPRPRHGTVLPITLREWNSIRGIPNEDVATTVDIAVDDVRADQDAEVTATVAAEDGFEVGGEVRFTAGDWSETVYLEDGTASVTIPARLPEGEQSVKAEFLGFDILLESEAEASFQVLPAVAASVAVTDRCVAGRVLLVVTATNDDERKVSLLIETPFGAKPVGALASGKTHAAVFTTRAASIPSGTLTVAVAAGDGSDRVQSVYTVDYGAMSCS
;
A
#
# COMPACT_ATOMS: atom_id res chain seq x y z
N MET A 1 10.27 -6.64 -4.86
CA MET A 1 11.32 -7.67 -4.59
C MET A 1 12.67 -7.10 -4.97
N VAL A 2 13.54 -6.87 -3.99
CA VAL A 2 14.91 -6.43 -4.26
C VAL A 2 15.69 -7.67 -4.71
N SER A 3 16.08 -7.71 -5.98
CA SER A 3 17.01 -8.74 -6.47
C SER A 3 18.39 -8.48 -5.87
N PRO A 4 19.15 -9.52 -5.49
CA PRO A 4 20.50 -9.33 -5.02
C PRO A 4 21.31 -8.62 -6.10
N PRO A 5 22.19 -7.69 -5.73
CA PRO A 5 23.14 -7.09 -6.67
C PRO A 5 24.04 -8.22 -7.20
N THR A 6 24.23 -8.25 -8.51
CA THR A 6 25.03 -9.27 -9.18
C THR A 6 26.50 -9.21 -8.77
N ILE A 7 27.00 -10.25 -8.12
CA ILE A 7 28.46 -10.45 -8.00
C ILE A 7 28.96 -10.89 -9.38
N ARG A 8 29.85 -10.14 -9.95
CA ARG A 8 30.44 -10.46 -11.26
C ARG A 8 31.05 -11.85 -11.25
N THR A 9 30.58 -12.67 -12.16
CA THR A 9 31.22 -13.95 -12.46
C THR A 9 32.67 -13.72 -12.95
N ARG A 10 33.59 -14.55 -12.50
CA ARG A 10 35.05 -14.48 -12.73
C ARG A 10 35.52 -14.47 -14.21
N ARG A 11 34.61 -14.33 -15.20
CA ARG A 11 34.98 -14.29 -16.63
C ARG A 11 33.98 -13.51 -17.49
N ALA A 12 34.00 -12.18 -17.48
CA ALA A 12 33.49 -11.42 -18.62
C ALA A 12 34.17 -10.05 -18.73
N ARG A 13 34.88 -9.86 -19.82
CA ARG A 13 35.40 -8.55 -20.21
C ARG A 13 34.24 -7.68 -20.70
N TRP A 14 33.93 -6.62 -20.01
CA TRP A 14 33.02 -5.58 -20.51
C TRP A 14 33.83 -4.47 -21.19
N VAL A 15 33.55 -4.28 -22.46
CA VAL A 15 33.93 -3.06 -23.20
C VAL A 15 32.76 -2.08 -23.02
N VAL A 16 32.98 -1.05 -22.23
CA VAL A 16 32.07 0.08 -22.13
C VAL A 16 32.27 0.99 -23.34
N LEU A 17 31.27 1.06 -24.22
CA LEU A 17 31.22 2.09 -25.27
C LEU A 17 30.68 3.38 -24.62
N VAL A 18 31.59 4.31 -24.33
CA VAL A 18 31.17 5.68 -23.96
C VAL A 18 31.04 6.49 -25.24
N ALA A 19 29.85 6.98 -25.48
CA ALA A 19 29.61 7.98 -26.54
C ALA A 19 30.20 9.32 -26.08
N ALA A 20 31.22 9.77 -26.77
CA ALA A 20 31.88 11.02 -26.51
C ALA A 20 31.07 12.22 -26.99
N SER A 21 30.87 13.20 -26.15
CA SER A 21 30.72 14.60 -26.53
C SER A 21 31.80 15.42 -25.87
N SER A 22 32.54 16.10 -26.74
CA SER A 22 33.83 16.81 -26.49
C SER A 22 33.63 18.11 -25.69
N LEU A 23 34.48 18.43 -24.77
CA LEU A 23 35.55 19.47 -24.78
C LEU A 23 35.88 19.88 -23.34
N CYS A 24 37.09 19.59 -22.90
CA CYS A 24 38.09 20.54 -22.48
C CYS A 24 39.29 19.77 -21.92
N ILE A 25 40.47 20.04 -22.51
CA ILE A 25 41.71 19.35 -22.23
C ILE A 25 42.35 19.97 -20.99
N GLY A 26 42.34 19.23 -19.90
CA GLY A 26 43.24 19.39 -18.76
C GLY A 26 44.09 18.13 -18.67
N SER A 27 45.42 18.27 -18.72
CA SER A 27 46.38 17.16 -18.70
C SER A 27 46.31 16.44 -17.35
N VAL A 28 45.63 15.33 -17.30
CA VAL A 28 45.71 14.38 -16.18
C VAL A 28 46.94 13.50 -16.41
N VAL A 29 47.93 13.62 -15.53
CA VAL A 29 49.04 12.66 -15.44
C VAL A 29 48.42 11.34 -14.94
N ALA A 30 48.29 10.36 -15.85
CA ALA A 30 47.87 9.03 -15.49
C ALA A 30 48.89 8.44 -14.50
N ALA A 31 48.41 8.08 -13.31
CA ALA A 31 49.15 7.19 -12.42
C ALA A 31 49.40 5.86 -13.16
N PRO A 32 50.52 5.17 -12.94
CA PRO A 32 50.78 3.89 -13.57
C PRO A 32 49.67 2.92 -13.14
N ALA A 33 49.05 2.25 -14.12
CA ALA A 33 48.10 1.19 -13.85
C ALA A 33 48.77 0.15 -12.93
N SER A 34 48.33 0.05 -11.70
CA SER A 34 48.72 -1.04 -10.81
C SER A 34 48.28 -2.33 -11.48
N ALA A 35 49.15 -3.34 -11.54
CA ALA A 35 48.75 -4.68 -11.99
C ALA A 35 47.58 -5.15 -11.14
N GLU A 36 46.52 -5.67 -11.78
CA GLU A 36 45.37 -6.26 -11.05
C GLU A 36 45.91 -7.28 -10.02
N PRO A 37 45.48 -7.23 -8.77
CA PRO A 37 45.94 -8.20 -7.76
C PRO A 37 45.47 -9.61 -8.18
N VAL A 38 46.40 -10.56 -8.18
CA VAL A 38 46.12 -11.99 -8.46
C VAL A 38 45.88 -12.70 -7.15
N TYR A 39 44.64 -13.00 -6.86
CA TYR A 39 44.26 -13.75 -5.66
C TYR A 39 44.47 -15.27 -5.85
N PRO A 40 45.14 -15.96 -4.91
CA PRO A 40 45.38 -17.40 -5.05
C PRO A 40 44.10 -18.19 -4.85
N ASP A 41 43.76 -19.08 -5.79
CA ASP A 41 42.71 -20.10 -5.59
C ASP A 41 43.28 -21.19 -4.68
N ILE A 42 42.78 -21.25 -3.44
CA ILE A 42 43.26 -22.21 -2.44
C ILE A 42 42.55 -23.55 -2.66
N THR A 43 43.25 -24.49 -3.28
CA THR A 43 42.72 -25.83 -3.60
C THR A 43 43.28 -26.94 -2.71
N ASP A 44 44.32 -26.66 -1.95
CA ASP A 44 44.92 -27.61 -1.01
C ASP A 44 43.91 -27.96 0.12
N GLY A 45 43.60 -29.25 0.25
CA GLY A 45 42.57 -29.74 1.18
C GLY A 45 41.11 -29.46 0.78
N LEU A 46 40.83 -28.94 -0.43
CA LEU A 46 39.50 -28.70 -0.91
C LEU A 46 38.82 -30.01 -1.31
N VAL A 47 37.98 -30.55 -0.44
CA VAL A 47 37.29 -31.82 -0.65
C VAL A 47 35.97 -31.63 -1.40
N HIS A 48 35.18 -30.68 -0.96
CA HIS A 48 33.91 -30.35 -1.61
C HIS A 48 33.87 -28.89 -2.02
N HIS A 49 33.40 -28.69 -3.24
CA HIS A 49 33.19 -27.35 -3.81
C HIS A 49 31.92 -27.33 -4.64
N PHE A 50 30.90 -26.62 -4.12
CA PHE A 50 29.63 -26.40 -4.76
C PHE A 50 29.58 -24.93 -5.19
N GLU A 51 29.77 -24.67 -6.49
CA GLU A 51 29.74 -23.29 -7.02
C GLU A 51 28.35 -22.64 -6.89
N LEU A 52 27.30 -23.46 -6.86
CA LEU A 52 25.88 -23.05 -6.73
C LEU A 52 25.40 -22.18 -7.90
N ASN A 53 26.06 -22.24 -9.06
CA ASN A 53 25.82 -21.40 -10.23
C ASN A 53 25.06 -22.11 -11.36
N GLU A 54 24.50 -23.31 -11.10
CA GLU A 54 23.69 -24.04 -12.07
C GLU A 54 22.38 -23.28 -12.36
N THR A 55 22.09 -23.04 -13.63
CA THR A 55 20.90 -22.30 -14.05
C THR A 55 19.65 -23.18 -14.26
N SER A 56 19.79 -24.52 -14.17
CA SER A 56 18.70 -25.49 -14.37
C SER A 56 18.99 -26.86 -13.75
N GLY A 57 17.97 -27.72 -13.66
CA GLY A 57 18.10 -29.04 -13.09
C GLY A 57 18.01 -29.05 -11.56
N THR A 58 18.22 -30.20 -10.91
CA THR A 58 18.22 -30.36 -9.44
C THR A 58 19.59 -30.78 -8.90
N VAL A 59 20.53 -31.13 -9.76
CA VAL A 59 21.89 -31.49 -9.37
C VAL A 59 22.67 -30.23 -9.10
N VAL A 60 23.40 -30.22 -7.97
CA VAL A 60 24.35 -29.20 -7.58
C VAL A 60 25.73 -29.84 -7.63
N ALA A 61 26.53 -29.49 -8.61
CA ALA A 61 27.76 -30.16 -8.95
C ALA A 61 28.85 -29.96 -7.88
N ASN A 62 29.54 -31.03 -7.52
CA ASN A 62 30.72 -30.96 -6.68
C ASN A 62 31.99 -30.97 -7.53
N THR A 63 32.68 -29.83 -7.61
CA THR A 63 33.94 -29.67 -8.34
C THR A 63 35.19 -29.86 -7.48
N GLY A 64 35.02 -30.17 -6.19
CA GLY A 64 36.14 -30.52 -5.29
C GLY A 64 36.72 -31.90 -5.56
N THR A 65 37.70 -32.30 -4.75
CA THR A 65 38.42 -33.60 -4.95
C THR A 65 37.51 -34.83 -4.74
N ALA A 66 36.38 -34.71 -4.02
CA ALA A 66 35.40 -35.77 -3.89
C ALA A 66 34.64 -36.06 -5.21
N GLY A 67 34.62 -35.12 -6.14
CA GLY A 67 34.06 -35.26 -7.48
C GLY A 67 32.54 -35.49 -7.53
N ALA A 68 32.03 -35.79 -8.71
CA ALA A 68 30.60 -35.90 -8.99
C ALA A 68 29.86 -37.03 -8.23
N GLY A 69 30.59 -38.00 -7.60
CA GLY A 69 29.98 -38.95 -6.68
C GLY A 69 29.42 -38.36 -5.41
N ALA A 70 29.80 -37.10 -5.12
CA ALA A 70 29.39 -36.30 -3.95
C ALA A 70 28.63 -35.02 -4.34
N ASP A 71 27.89 -35.06 -5.45
CA ASP A 71 27.02 -33.97 -5.86
C ASP A 71 25.89 -33.71 -4.84
N GLY A 72 25.46 -32.48 -4.69
CA GLY A 72 24.28 -32.06 -3.94
C GLY A 72 23.00 -32.18 -4.77
N ILE A 73 21.86 -32.15 -4.08
CA ILE A 73 20.53 -32.17 -4.69
C ILE A 73 19.70 -31.00 -4.20
N LEU A 74 19.25 -30.15 -5.10
CA LEU A 74 18.28 -29.10 -4.80
C LEU A 74 16.88 -29.73 -4.67
N VAL A 75 16.30 -29.58 -3.48
CA VAL A 75 14.96 -30.06 -3.13
C VAL A 75 13.99 -28.86 -3.18
N ASN A 76 12.75 -29.10 -3.59
CA ASN A 76 11.73 -28.10 -3.84
C ASN A 76 12.21 -26.95 -4.77
N PRO A 77 12.70 -27.30 -5.99
CA PRO A 77 13.35 -26.36 -6.90
C PRO A 77 12.43 -25.22 -7.36
N ASP A 78 11.12 -25.41 -7.30
CA ASP A 78 10.12 -24.38 -7.66
C ASP A 78 10.09 -23.19 -6.66
N ARG A 79 10.66 -23.41 -5.48
CA ARG A 79 10.84 -22.37 -4.44
C ARG A 79 12.28 -21.81 -4.41
N ALA A 80 13.03 -21.98 -5.48
CA ALA A 80 14.39 -21.44 -5.60
C ALA A 80 14.56 -20.72 -6.94
N ALA A 81 15.23 -19.56 -6.91
CA ALA A 81 15.74 -18.92 -8.11
C ALA A 81 17.23 -19.26 -8.28
N ARG A 82 17.65 -19.53 -9.53
CA ARG A 82 19.02 -19.93 -9.86
C ARG A 82 19.64 -18.97 -10.85
N GLY A 83 20.89 -18.61 -10.61
CA GLY A 83 21.63 -17.68 -11.46
C GLY A 83 23.13 -17.89 -11.36
N ALA A 84 23.88 -17.11 -12.12
CA ALA A 84 25.34 -17.13 -12.09
C ALA A 84 25.91 -16.74 -10.72
N ASP A 85 25.13 -16.00 -9.92
CA ASP A 85 25.55 -15.48 -8.62
C ASP A 85 25.19 -16.42 -7.44
N GLY A 86 24.57 -17.57 -7.72
CA GLY A 86 24.22 -18.53 -6.69
C GLY A 86 22.79 -19.08 -6.76
N ILE A 87 22.40 -19.84 -5.74
CA ILE A 87 21.04 -20.31 -5.53
C ILE A 87 20.37 -19.40 -4.50
N ARG A 88 19.30 -18.72 -4.92
CA ARG A 88 18.42 -17.93 -4.04
C ARG A 88 17.29 -18.82 -3.54
N PHE A 89 17.25 -19.03 -2.24
CA PHE A 89 16.26 -19.86 -1.55
C PHE A 89 15.05 -19.02 -1.16
N ASN A 90 13.85 -19.55 -1.42
CA ASN A 90 12.56 -19.01 -1.00
C ASN A 90 12.36 -17.49 -1.28
N PRO A 91 12.56 -17.02 -2.53
CA PRO A 91 12.52 -15.58 -2.85
C PRO A 91 11.14 -14.94 -2.65
N ASP A 92 10.07 -15.71 -2.85
CA ASP A 92 8.71 -15.17 -3.00
C ASP A 92 7.85 -15.39 -1.75
N ASP A 93 8.19 -16.33 -0.88
CA ASP A 93 7.34 -16.70 0.24
C ASP A 93 8.13 -17.32 1.40
N TYR A 94 7.55 -17.29 2.60
CA TYR A 94 8.07 -17.99 3.76
C TYR A 94 7.74 -19.49 3.69
N ALA A 95 8.63 -20.31 4.21
CA ALA A 95 8.45 -21.74 4.28
C ALA A 95 9.08 -22.31 5.56
N ASP A 96 8.57 -23.43 6.04
CA ASP A 96 9.25 -24.20 7.07
C ASP A 96 10.39 -25.04 6.49
N ALA A 97 11.20 -25.63 7.36
CA ALA A 97 12.36 -26.42 6.97
C ALA A 97 12.05 -27.66 6.12
N LEU A 98 10.79 -28.08 5.98
CA LEU A 98 10.37 -29.20 5.16
C LEU A 98 9.79 -28.77 3.82
N SER A 99 9.06 -27.67 3.80
CA SER A 99 8.37 -27.14 2.62
C SER A 99 9.23 -26.17 1.80
N GLY A 100 10.25 -25.55 2.39
CA GLY A 100 11.14 -24.61 1.71
C GLY A 100 12.11 -25.27 0.74
N ALA A 101 12.72 -24.46 -0.14
CA ALA A 101 13.84 -24.88 -0.97
C ALA A 101 15.11 -25.05 -0.13
N TYR A 102 15.89 -26.09 -0.43
CA TYR A 102 17.19 -26.34 0.20
C TYR A 102 18.05 -27.25 -0.68
N VAL A 103 19.37 -27.22 -0.49
CA VAL A 103 20.27 -28.21 -1.06
C VAL A 103 20.55 -29.30 -0.02
N ARG A 104 20.26 -30.56 -0.37
CA ARG A 104 20.74 -31.71 0.39
C ARG A 104 22.14 -32.06 -0.11
N LEU A 105 23.11 -31.95 0.78
CA LEU A 105 24.48 -32.34 0.56
C LEU A 105 24.64 -33.86 0.88
N PRO A 106 25.71 -34.51 0.38
CA PRO A 106 25.99 -35.92 0.65
C PRO A 106 26.05 -36.23 2.15
N ASP A 107 25.60 -37.42 2.50
CA ASP A 107 25.95 -38.02 3.81
C ASP A 107 27.46 -38.32 3.83
N ASP A 108 28.04 -38.48 5.01
CA ASP A 108 29.48 -38.67 5.23
C ASP A 108 30.43 -37.53 4.75
N LEU A 109 29.89 -36.35 4.47
CA LEU A 109 30.60 -35.19 3.90
C LEU A 109 31.89 -34.84 4.67
N THR A 110 31.94 -35.04 5.98
CA THR A 110 33.10 -34.76 6.83
C THR A 110 33.79 -36.04 7.35
N ALA A 111 33.57 -37.19 6.71
CA ALA A 111 34.12 -38.49 7.20
C ALA A 111 35.64 -38.44 7.33
N GLY A 112 36.14 -38.85 8.48
CA GLY A 112 37.57 -38.88 8.78
C GLY A 112 38.24 -37.53 9.03
N MET A 113 37.55 -36.40 8.86
CA MET A 113 38.14 -35.06 9.05
C MET A 113 38.47 -34.81 10.54
N GLN A 114 39.68 -34.44 10.81
CA GLN A 114 40.13 -33.99 12.12
C GLN A 114 40.11 -32.47 12.26
N ALA A 115 40.22 -31.76 11.14
CA ALA A 115 40.05 -30.34 11.01
C ALA A 115 39.06 -30.09 9.87
N VAL A 116 38.46 -28.91 9.82
CA VAL A 116 37.54 -28.52 8.75
C VAL A 116 37.59 -27.00 8.56
N THR A 117 37.42 -26.59 7.32
CA THR A 117 37.02 -25.22 6.99
C THR A 117 35.76 -25.27 6.15
N VAL A 118 34.76 -24.47 6.51
CA VAL A 118 33.57 -24.18 5.71
C VAL A 118 33.64 -22.72 5.27
N ASP A 119 33.57 -22.46 3.97
CA ASP A 119 33.86 -21.16 3.36
C ASP A 119 32.84 -20.91 2.22
N TYR A 120 32.18 -19.74 2.24
CA TYR A 120 31.11 -19.45 1.28
C TYR A 120 30.74 -17.97 1.24
N ASP A 121 30.05 -17.56 0.18
CA ASP A 121 29.44 -16.26 0.03
C ASP A 121 27.94 -16.32 0.33
N ILE A 122 27.41 -15.29 0.99
CA ILE A 122 26.02 -15.21 1.42
C ILE A 122 25.44 -13.80 1.20
N TRP A 123 24.22 -13.78 0.70
CA TRP A 123 23.36 -12.61 0.70
C TRP A 123 22.05 -12.98 1.43
N ILE A 124 21.71 -12.28 2.50
CA ILE A 124 20.47 -12.52 3.26
C ILE A 124 19.41 -11.58 2.73
N ASP A 125 18.23 -12.11 2.36
CA ASP A 125 17.10 -11.30 1.92
C ASP A 125 16.64 -10.39 3.07
N PRO A 126 16.44 -9.07 2.86
CA PRO A 126 15.92 -8.17 3.89
C PRO A 126 14.57 -8.61 4.49
N ALA A 127 13.78 -9.37 3.74
CA ALA A 127 12.53 -9.96 4.21
C ALA A 127 12.73 -11.31 4.95
N ASN A 128 13.98 -11.73 5.21
CA ASN A 128 14.24 -12.96 5.96
C ASN A 128 13.95 -12.74 7.43
N VAL A 129 13.10 -13.58 8.02
CA VAL A 129 12.68 -13.50 9.43
C VAL A 129 12.80 -14.85 10.13
N GLY A 130 12.79 -14.80 11.45
CA GLY A 130 12.77 -15.98 12.29
C GLY A 130 14.15 -16.61 12.54
N GLU A 131 14.16 -17.70 13.31
CA GLU A 131 15.37 -18.46 13.58
C GLU A 131 15.56 -19.50 12.46
N HIS A 132 16.60 -19.34 11.67
CA HIS A 132 16.95 -20.22 10.56
C HIS A 132 18.39 -20.72 10.69
N GLN A 133 18.65 -21.87 10.09
CA GLN A 133 20.00 -22.39 9.90
C GLN A 133 20.37 -22.26 8.43
N ILE A 134 21.44 -21.52 8.15
CA ILE A 134 21.90 -21.22 6.80
C ILE A 134 22.58 -22.44 6.20
N TRP A 135 23.42 -23.11 6.97
CA TRP A 135 23.90 -24.44 6.66
C TRP A 135 23.95 -25.31 7.90
N SER A 136 23.91 -26.63 7.67
CA SER A 136 24.03 -27.59 8.76
C SER A 136 24.73 -28.87 8.28
N LEU A 137 25.71 -29.32 9.05
CA LEU A 137 26.38 -30.60 8.91
C LEU A 137 25.97 -31.45 10.13
N GLY A 138 24.96 -32.28 9.96
CA GLY A 138 24.22 -32.90 11.06
C GLY A 138 24.74 -34.26 11.47
N ASN A 139 24.03 -34.84 12.47
CA ASN A 139 24.19 -36.22 12.90
C ASN A 139 22.84 -36.69 13.43
N LYS A 140 21.94 -37.07 12.56
CA LYS A 140 20.59 -37.50 12.91
C LYS A 140 20.28 -38.88 12.39
N THR A 141 19.45 -39.62 13.10
CA THR A 141 18.92 -40.90 12.62
C THR A 141 17.83 -40.77 11.55
N SER A 142 17.17 -39.64 11.54
CA SER A 142 16.19 -39.25 10.52
C SER A 142 16.22 -37.73 10.35
N CYS A 143 16.26 -37.28 9.10
CA CYS A 143 16.39 -35.85 8.75
C CYS A 143 15.15 -35.03 9.03
N ASP A 144 13.96 -35.65 9.14
CA ASP A 144 12.68 -34.97 9.17
C ASP A 144 11.97 -35.01 10.54
N VAL A 145 12.69 -35.37 11.60
CA VAL A 145 12.17 -35.39 12.95
C VAL A 145 12.86 -34.34 13.84
N ALA A 146 12.11 -33.79 14.78
CA ALA A 146 12.66 -32.88 15.77
C ALA A 146 13.60 -33.58 16.77
N GLY A 147 14.55 -32.82 17.32
CA GLY A 147 15.49 -33.31 18.36
C GLY A 147 16.72 -34.05 17.80
N GLY A 148 17.65 -34.41 18.70
CA GLY A 148 18.85 -35.18 18.36
C GLY A 148 19.92 -34.43 17.56
N GLN A 149 19.94 -33.09 17.64
CA GLN A 149 20.90 -32.26 16.91
C GLN A 149 22.29 -32.40 17.54
N GLN A 150 23.19 -33.05 16.80
CA GLN A 150 24.61 -33.01 17.07
C GLN A 150 25.32 -32.80 15.74
N GLY A 151 26.15 -31.79 15.65
CA GLY A 151 26.82 -31.46 14.40
C GLY A 151 27.31 -30.03 14.44
N GLN A 152 27.55 -29.50 13.26
CA GLN A 152 27.93 -28.09 13.06
C GLN A 152 26.79 -27.36 12.35
N LEU A 153 26.35 -26.27 12.93
CA LEU A 153 25.18 -25.51 12.47
C LEU A 153 25.52 -24.03 12.47
N PHE A 154 25.40 -23.38 11.32
CA PHE A 154 25.55 -21.93 11.22
C PHE A 154 24.21 -21.23 11.20
N SER A 155 24.09 -20.23 12.04
CA SER A 155 22.94 -19.33 12.05
C SER A 155 23.38 -17.87 12.24
N SER A 156 22.67 -16.97 11.56
CA SER A 156 22.74 -15.55 11.80
C SER A 156 21.35 -15.07 12.06
N ASN A 157 21.07 -14.59 13.26
CA ASN A 157 19.80 -14.02 13.65
C ASN A 157 20.04 -12.81 14.54
N THR A 158 18.99 -12.14 14.90
CA THR A 158 19.01 -10.90 15.65
C THR A 158 19.75 -11.00 16.99
N GLN A 159 19.78 -12.16 17.61
CA GLN A 159 20.47 -12.36 18.92
C GLN A 159 21.94 -12.75 18.78
N ARG A 160 22.35 -13.35 17.66
CA ARG A 160 23.73 -13.86 17.54
C ARG A 160 24.12 -14.30 16.14
N LEU A 161 25.37 -14.06 15.83
CA LEU A 161 26.09 -14.71 14.76
C LEU A 161 26.80 -15.94 15.37
N ARG A 162 26.48 -17.16 14.89
CA ARG A 162 26.85 -18.38 15.62
C ARG A 162 27.17 -19.55 14.69
N VAL A 163 28.23 -20.29 15.06
CA VAL A 163 28.38 -21.69 14.72
C VAL A 163 28.18 -22.53 16.00
N ALA A 164 27.16 -23.38 16.06
CA ALA A 164 27.05 -24.40 17.09
C ALA A 164 27.86 -25.61 16.67
N ALA A 165 28.90 -25.99 17.44
CA ALA A 165 29.71 -27.16 17.21
C ALA A 165 29.42 -28.16 18.35
N GLY A 166 28.44 -29.04 18.11
CA GLY A 166 27.92 -29.93 19.16
C GLY A 166 27.20 -29.12 20.25
N THR A 167 27.73 -29.19 21.49
CA THR A 167 27.20 -28.46 22.66
C THR A 167 27.86 -27.11 22.89
N VAL A 168 28.91 -26.77 22.15
CA VAL A 168 29.66 -25.53 22.30
C VAL A 168 29.31 -24.58 21.17
N ASN A 169 29.06 -23.31 21.52
CA ASN A 169 28.83 -22.26 20.54
C ASN A 169 30.10 -21.42 20.33
N VAL A 170 30.46 -21.21 19.05
CA VAL A 170 31.41 -20.19 18.60
C VAL A 170 30.55 -19.03 18.13
N GLN A 171 30.40 -17.97 18.93
CA GLN A 171 29.40 -16.95 18.69
C GLN A 171 29.83 -15.55 19.06
N GLN A 172 29.24 -14.57 18.39
CA GLN A 172 29.19 -13.19 18.81
C GLN A 172 27.72 -12.85 19.12
N ASN A 173 27.46 -12.39 20.33
CA ASN A 173 26.11 -12.05 20.80
C ASN A 173 25.73 -10.65 20.27
N ARG A 174 24.44 -10.50 19.97
CA ARG A 174 23.84 -9.23 19.48
C ARG A 174 24.54 -8.68 18.20
N VAL A 175 25.04 -9.58 17.39
CA VAL A 175 25.60 -9.30 16.07
C VAL A 175 25.01 -10.30 15.11
N ARG A 176 24.47 -9.80 14.01
CA ARG A 176 24.03 -10.60 12.87
C ARG A 176 24.76 -10.16 11.60
N LEU A 177 24.70 -10.97 10.56
CA LEU A 177 25.09 -10.50 9.23
C LEU A 177 24.09 -9.46 8.78
N PRO A 178 24.55 -8.35 8.18
CA PRO A 178 23.65 -7.39 7.58
C PRO A 178 22.88 -8.01 6.41
N GLU A 179 21.64 -7.64 6.27
CA GLU A 179 20.77 -8.10 5.19
C GLU A 179 20.91 -7.19 3.96
N GLY A 180 20.49 -7.68 2.80
CA GLY A 180 20.56 -6.93 1.54
C GLY A 180 21.95 -6.75 0.94
N VAL A 181 23.01 -7.27 1.59
CA VAL A 181 24.41 -7.11 1.15
C VAL A 181 25.14 -8.44 1.15
N TRP A 182 26.13 -8.58 0.24
CA TRP A 182 26.96 -9.77 0.18
C TRP A 182 28.03 -9.79 1.26
N LYS A 183 28.20 -10.96 1.91
CA LYS A 183 29.24 -11.24 2.91
C LYS A 183 29.97 -12.52 2.58
N HIS A 184 31.27 -12.55 2.83
CA HIS A 184 32.09 -13.76 2.80
C HIS A 184 32.22 -14.33 4.22
N VAL A 185 31.89 -15.59 4.42
CA VAL A 185 31.88 -16.25 5.74
C VAL A 185 32.77 -17.48 5.70
N THR A 186 33.72 -17.52 6.66
CA THR A 186 34.62 -18.68 6.85
C THR A 186 34.51 -19.17 8.29
N TYR A 187 34.31 -20.45 8.47
CA TYR A 187 34.43 -21.14 9.76
C TYR A 187 35.58 -22.15 9.70
N THR A 188 36.51 -22.08 10.63
CA THR A 188 37.61 -23.06 10.76
C THR A 188 37.49 -23.80 12.07
N GLN A 189 37.84 -25.13 12.10
CA GLN A 189 37.95 -25.89 13.29
C GLN A 189 39.18 -26.79 13.21
N SER A 190 40.10 -26.71 14.23
CA SER A 190 41.32 -27.45 14.27
C SER A 190 41.54 -28.12 15.65
N PRO A 191 42.18 -29.30 15.72
CA PRO A 191 42.42 -29.99 16.97
C PRO A 191 43.41 -29.21 17.87
N ASN A 192 43.13 -29.20 19.17
CA ASN A 192 44.09 -28.67 20.15
C ASN A 192 45.19 -29.71 20.46
N ALA A 193 46.28 -29.24 21.06
CA ALA A 193 47.39 -30.09 21.45
C ALA A 193 47.03 -31.24 22.44
N ASN A 194 45.92 -31.13 23.15
CA ASN A 194 45.40 -32.16 24.08
C ASN A 194 44.73 -33.35 23.33
N GLY A 195 44.48 -33.25 21.99
CA GLY A 195 43.86 -34.30 21.19
C GLY A 195 42.40 -34.63 21.52
N THR A 196 41.77 -33.91 22.40
CA THR A 196 40.38 -34.15 22.87
C THR A 196 39.45 -32.95 22.71
N THR A 197 40.00 -31.80 22.42
CA THR A 197 39.23 -30.57 22.15
C THR A 197 39.73 -29.92 20.88
N TRP A 198 38.86 -29.04 20.33
CA TRP A 198 39.13 -28.27 19.08
C TRP A 198 38.97 -26.77 19.37
N THR A 199 39.71 -26.00 18.60
CA THR A 199 39.48 -24.56 18.48
C THR A 199 38.69 -24.29 17.22
N GLY A 200 37.51 -23.67 17.36
CA GLY A 200 36.72 -23.14 16.25
C GLY A 200 36.82 -21.63 16.16
N THR A 201 36.95 -21.11 14.96
CA THR A 201 37.04 -19.68 14.72
C THR A 201 36.09 -19.27 13.56
N LEU A 202 35.31 -18.23 13.77
CA LEU A 202 34.36 -17.68 12.79
C LEU A 202 34.90 -16.34 12.28
N PHE A 203 34.90 -16.18 10.95
CA PHE A 203 35.33 -14.98 10.25
C PHE A 203 34.20 -14.47 9.33
N VAL A 204 34.12 -13.16 9.17
CA VAL A 204 33.30 -12.48 8.18
C VAL A 204 34.18 -11.50 7.41
N ASP A 205 34.14 -11.53 6.09
CA ASP A 205 34.97 -10.72 5.20
C ASP A 205 36.49 -10.80 5.56
N GLY A 206 36.93 -12.00 6.00
CA GLY A 206 38.32 -12.23 6.45
C GLY A 206 38.64 -11.76 7.86
N VAL A 207 37.69 -11.11 8.57
CA VAL A 207 37.89 -10.58 9.93
C VAL A 207 37.32 -11.54 10.97
N GLN A 208 38.15 -11.93 11.96
CA GLN A 208 37.69 -12.80 13.04
C GLN A 208 36.58 -12.16 13.88
N GLN A 209 35.43 -12.85 13.97
CA GLN A 209 34.27 -12.43 14.75
C GLN A 209 34.18 -13.13 16.11
N ALA A 210 34.44 -14.43 16.13
CA ALA A 210 34.34 -15.23 17.35
C ALA A 210 35.32 -16.40 17.35
N GLN A 211 35.70 -16.85 18.54
CA GLN A 211 36.54 -18.05 18.73
C GLN A 211 36.16 -18.82 19.99
N SER A 212 36.25 -20.15 19.95
CA SER A 212 36.16 -21.00 21.12
C SER A 212 37.18 -22.16 21.06
N ALA A 213 37.98 -22.34 22.10
CA ALA A 213 38.97 -23.43 22.20
C ALA A 213 38.45 -24.65 22.97
N THR A 214 37.17 -24.69 23.33
CA THR A 214 36.59 -25.69 24.23
C THR A 214 35.65 -26.66 23.53
N ILE A 215 35.66 -26.73 22.21
CA ILE A 215 34.80 -27.60 21.40
C ILE A 215 35.21 -29.05 21.69
N THR A 216 34.25 -29.91 22.06
CA THR A 216 34.47 -31.33 22.34
C THR A 216 34.00 -32.25 21.19
N THR A 217 33.38 -31.67 20.15
CA THR A 217 32.89 -32.41 19.01
C THR A 217 33.85 -32.25 17.84
N ALA A 218 34.39 -33.38 17.33
CA ALA A 218 35.25 -33.40 16.15
C ALA A 218 34.49 -32.94 14.88
N PRO A 219 35.13 -32.40 13.84
CA PRO A 219 34.47 -32.06 12.59
C PRO A 219 33.72 -33.20 11.93
N SER A 220 34.27 -34.42 12.02
CA SER A 220 33.58 -35.64 11.52
C SER A 220 32.37 -36.05 12.34
N VAL A 221 32.16 -35.46 13.52
CA VAL A 221 31.10 -35.78 14.48
C VAL A 221 31.14 -37.22 14.99
N ASN A 222 31.29 -38.19 14.09
CA ASN A 222 31.51 -39.61 14.36
C ASN A 222 32.39 -40.25 13.26
N ALA A 223 32.68 -41.54 13.37
CA ALA A 223 33.55 -42.23 12.42
C ALA A 223 33.01 -42.30 10.99
N ALA A 224 31.72 -42.23 10.82
CA ALA A 224 31.04 -42.25 9.50
C ALA A 224 30.89 -40.86 8.88
N GLY A 225 31.27 -39.78 9.57
CA GLY A 225 31.05 -38.41 9.15
C GLY A 225 29.69 -37.87 9.52
N THR A 226 29.35 -36.72 8.91
CA THR A 226 28.07 -36.03 9.08
C THR A 226 27.00 -36.57 8.13
N ASN A 227 25.75 -36.51 8.55
CA ASN A 227 24.58 -36.82 7.72
C ASN A 227 23.46 -35.79 7.91
N CYS A 228 22.45 -35.87 7.08
CA CYS A 228 21.43 -34.81 7.06
C CYS A 228 22.07 -33.44 6.87
N ASN A 229 22.93 -33.33 5.86
CA ASN A 229 23.70 -32.14 5.55
C ASN A 229 22.88 -31.23 4.62
N PHE A 230 22.73 -29.97 4.98
CA PHE A 230 21.85 -29.03 4.25
C PHE A 230 22.47 -27.66 4.05
N LEU A 231 22.14 -27.04 2.92
CA LEU A 231 22.23 -25.59 2.71
C LEU A 231 20.81 -25.04 2.63
N GLY A 232 20.54 -23.93 3.31
CA GLY A 232 19.23 -23.26 3.32
C GLY A 232 18.17 -23.90 4.23
N ARG A 233 18.50 -24.96 4.96
CA ARG A 233 17.56 -25.71 5.79
C ARG A 233 18.03 -25.90 7.24
N SER A 234 17.07 -25.73 8.16
CA SER A 234 17.25 -26.09 9.57
C SER A 234 17.17 -27.61 9.79
N GLN A 235 17.92 -28.08 10.80
CA GLN A 235 17.81 -29.45 11.36
C GLN A 235 16.49 -29.64 12.15
N VAL A 236 15.76 -28.56 12.48
CA VAL A 236 14.48 -28.56 13.19
C VAL A 236 13.35 -28.31 12.19
N PRO A 237 12.43 -29.28 11.99
CA PRO A 237 11.39 -29.18 10.98
C PRO A 237 10.46 -27.97 11.10
N GLY A 238 10.22 -27.48 12.30
CA GLY A 238 9.34 -26.33 12.53
C GLY A 238 10.04 -24.96 12.48
N ASN A 239 11.34 -24.92 12.21
CA ASN A 239 12.06 -23.66 12.02
C ASN A 239 11.82 -23.11 10.61
N TYR A 240 12.02 -21.82 10.43
CA TYR A 240 12.00 -21.15 9.11
C TYR A 240 13.09 -21.70 8.20
N SER A 241 12.77 -21.82 6.91
CA SER A 241 13.78 -21.99 5.86
C SER A 241 14.52 -20.69 5.64
N PHE A 242 15.78 -20.80 5.26
CA PHE A 242 16.59 -19.63 4.90
C PHE A 242 16.00 -18.91 3.68
N ARG A 243 15.89 -17.60 3.76
CA ARG A 243 15.53 -16.72 2.67
C ARG A 243 16.73 -15.86 2.31
N GLY A 244 17.32 -16.10 1.13
CA GLY A 244 18.55 -15.47 0.71
C GLY A 244 19.32 -16.27 -0.32
N THR A 245 20.51 -15.83 -0.71
CA THR A 245 21.36 -16.48 -1.72
C THR A 245 22.63 -17.04 -1.09
N LEU A 246 23.01 -18.24 -1.46
CA LEU A 246 24.31 -18.83 -1.19
C LEU A 246 25.09 -19.03 -2.49
N SER A 247 26.41 -18.81 -2.43
CA SER A 247 27.34 -18.99 -3.54
C SER A 247 28.67 -19.56 -3.07
N ASP A 248 29.39 -20.22 -3.96
CA ASP A 248 30.77 -20.70 -3.79
C ASP A 248 31.01 -21.44 -2.46
N PHE A 249 30.17 -22.44 -2.11
CA PHE A 249 30.25 -23.18 -0.87
C PHE A 249 31.37 -24.24 -0.92
N ARG A 250 32.37 -24.10 -0.06
CA ARG A 250 33.57 -24.93 -0.02
C ARG A 250 33.75 -25.61 1.33
N VAL A 251 34.24 -26.85 1.33
CA VAL A 251 34.61 -27.61 2.53
C VAL A 251 36.00 -28.17 2.35
N TYR A 252 36.89 -27.78 3.25
CA TYR A 252 38.29 -28.27 3.30
C TYR A 252 38.44 -29.26 4.46
N ASP A 253 39.31 -30.28 4.29
CA ASP A 253 39.67 -31.25 5.31
C ASP A 253 40.77 -30.76 6.28
N ARG A 254 41.07 -29.48 6.22
CA ARG A 254 42.03 -28.78 7.10
C ARG A 254 41.48 -27.44 7.55
N SER A 255 42.08 -26.91 8.59
CA SER A 255 41.86 -25.50 8.97
C SER A 255 42.68 -24.61 8.07
N LEU A 256 42.02 -23.67 7.37
CA LEU A 256 42.78 -22.57 6.72
C LEU A 256 43.43 -21.70 7.77
N SER A 257 44.66 -21.20 7.47
CA SER A 257 45.32 -20.20 8.28
C SER A 257 44.60 -18.84 8.15
N GLY A 258 44.78 -17.94 9.11
CA GLY A 258 44.20 -16.60 9.04
C GLY A 258 44.63 -15.84 7.75
N ALA A 259 45.86 -16.05 7.25
CA ALA A 259 46.30 -15.44 5.99
C ALA A 259 45.54 -16.03 4.77
N GLU A 260 45.26 -17.34 4.77
CA GLU A 260 44.45 -17.97 3.71
C GLU A 260 42.99 -17.52 3.76
N VAL A 261 42.44 -17.35 4.95
CA VAL A 261 41.08 -16.82 5.13
C VAL A 261 40.95 -15.38 4.58
N VAL A 262 41.93 -14.53 4.93
CA VAL A 262 42.01 -13.15 4.36
C VAL A 262 42.16 -13.21 2.84
N ALA A 263 43.01 -14.08 2.29
CA ALA A 263 43.24 -14.23 0.85
C ALA A 263 41.96 -14.73 0.12
N ARG A 264 41.15 -15.62 0.75
CA ARG A 264 39.87 -16.07 0.21
C ARG A 264 38.83 -14.95 0.14
N ALA A 265 38.75 -14.14 1.16
CA ALA A 265 37.86 -13.01 1.21
C ALA A 265 38.32 -11.82 0.33
N ALA A 266 39.63 -11.69 0.07
CA ALA A 266 40.24 -10.46 -0.47
C ALA A 266 39.63 -10.01 -1.80
N GLN A 267 39.51 -10.90 -2.76
CA GLN A 267 38.93 -10.55 -4.07
C GLN A 267 37.53 -10.02 -3.95
N GLY A 268 36.64 -10.74 -3.24
CA GLY A 268 35.28 -10.30 -3.02
C GLY A 268 35.20 -9.03 -2.17
N ASN A 269 36.14 -8.82 -1.25
CA ASN A 269 36.25 -7.59 -0.47
C ASN A 269 36.68 -6.39 -1.33
N ASP A 270 37.68 -6.53 -2.21
CA ASP A 270 38.10 -5.47 -3.10
C ASP A 270 37.01 -5.11 -4.10
N GLU A 271 36.47 -6.10 -4.81
CA GLU A 271 35.33 -5.93 -5.73
C GLU A 271 34.12 -5.33 -5.01
N GLY A 272 33.82 -5.79 -3.78
CA GLY A 272 32.72 -5.29 -2.98
C GLY A 272 32.93 -3.84 -2.52
N ALA A 273 34.12 -3.47 -2.10
CA ALA A 273 34.42 -2.09 -1.71
C ALA A 273 34.36 -1.14 -2.91
N GLU A 274 34.84 -1.56 -4.09
CA GLU A 274 34.73 -0.80 -5.33
C GLU A 274 33.26 -0.67 -5.80
N ALA A 275 32.48 -1.76 -5.71
CA ALA A 275 31.06 -1.74 -6.05
C ALA A 275 30.26 -0.81 -5.12
N ASP A 276 30.51 -0.86 -3.82
CA ASP A 276 29.91 0.06 -2.86
C ASP A 276 30.29 1.51 -3.15
N ALA A 277 31.56 1.78 -3.47
CA ALA A 277 32.01 3.12 -3.83
C ALA A 277 31.33 3.64 -5.11
N ALA A 278 31.15 2.77 -6.10
CA ALA A 278 30.43 3.10 -7.33
C ALA A 278 28.94 3.34 -7.11
N ALA A 279 28.34 2.64 -6.13
CA ALA A 279 26.92 2.70 -5.81
C ALA A 279 26.55 3.87 -4.89
N ILE A 280 27.52 4.60 -4.30
CA ILE A 280 27.19 5.78 -3.50
C ILE A 280 26.47 6.80 -4.37
N ASP A 281 25.23 7.10 -3.98
CA ASP A 281 24.43 8.18 -4.54
C ASP A 281 23.96 9.07 -3.37
N LEU A 282 24.30 10.34 -3.41
CA LEU A 282 23.85 11.35 -2.45
C LEU A 282 22.70 12.19 -3.02
N GLY A 283 22.10 11.73 -4.12
CA GLY A 283 21.09 12.49 -4.84
C GLY A 283 21.69 13.70 -5.57
N LEU A 284 21.09 14.87 -5.39
CA LEU A 284 21.55 16.10 -6.02
C LEU A 284 22.85 16.60 -5.36
N THR A 285 23.94 16.61 -6.11
CA THR A 285 25.27 17.14 -5.66
C THR A 285 25.56 18.54 -6.20
N SER A 286 24.78 19.02 -7.16
CA SER A 286 24.84 20.38 -7.70
C SER A 286 23.65 21.18 -7.18
N ALA A 287 23.90 22.36 -6.61
CA ALA A 287 22.89 23.21 -5.98
C ALA A 287 22.27 22.59 -4.69
N VAL A 288 23.13 22.03 -3.85
CA VAL A 288 22.74 21.46 -2.54
C VAL A 288 22.46 22.60 -1.56
N VAL A 289 21.26 22.60 -0.99
CA VAL A 289 20.78 23.67 -0.11
C VAL A 289 20.41 23.17 1.29
N GLU A 290 20.42 21.86 1.47
CA GLU A 290 20.03 21.14 2.70
C GLU A 290 21.15 20.24 3.18
N ASP A 291 21.08 19.91 4.46
CA ASP A 291 21.98 18.93 5.05
C ASP A 291 21.85 17.59 4.33
N ILE A 292 22.96 16.92 4.13
CA ILE A 292 23.06 15.65 3.40
C ILE A 292 23.17 14.52 4.40
N GLU A 293 22.29 13.52 4.34
CA GLU A 293 22.52 12.27 5.06
C GLU A 293 23.60 11.44 4.38
N LEU A 294 24.65 11.14 5.12
CA LEU A 294 25.82 10.41 4.63
C LEU A 294 25.74 8.94 5.08
N PRO A 295 25.67 7.97 4.14
CA PRO A 295 25.56 6.57 4.48
C PRO A 295 26.76 6.06 5.29
N LYS A 296 26.51 5.17 6.26
CA LYS A 296 27.52 4.52 7.09
C LYS A 296 28.01 3.21 6.51
N LEU A 297 27.20 2.60 5.65
CA LEU A 297 27.47 1.31 5.02
C LEU A 297 27.18 1.37 3.52
N GLY A 298 27.96 0.67 2.74
CA GLY A 298 27.69 0.46 1.31
C GLY A 298 26.48 -0.45 1.11
N THR A 299 25.73 -0.22 0.04
CA THR A 299 24.46 -0.89 -0.25
C THR A 299 24.61 -2.20 -1.04
N VAL A 300 25.79 -2.48 -1.60
CA VAL A 300 26.07 -3.68 -2.41
C VAL A 300 26.72 -4.79 -1.60
N ALA A 301 27.82 -4.45 -0.91
CA ALA A 301 28.62 -5.40 -0.16
C ALA A 301 28.79 -5.04 1.33
N GLY A 302 28.16 -3.96 1.77
CA GLY A 302 28.15 -3.53 3.17
C GLY A 302 29.52 -3.11 3.69
N SER A 303 30.32 -2.41 2.88
CA SER A 303 31.58 -1.80 3.32
C SER A 303 31.29 -0.68 4.32
N ALA A 304 32.08 -0.59 5.38
CA ALA A 304 32.00 0.53 6.32
C ALA A 304 32.50 1.82 5.66
N ILE A 305 31.75 2.90 5.78
CA ILE A 305 32.05 4.19 5.16
C ILE A 305 32.43 5.21 6.22
N THR A 306 33.51 5.94 5.98
CA THR A 306 33.90 7.14 6.71
C THR A 306 33.97 8.32 5.76
N TRP A 307 33.63 9.51 6.28
CA TRP A 307 33.49 10.71 5.47
C TRP A 307 34.44 11.81 5.90
N GLU A 308 35.03 12.55 4.93
CA GLU A 308 35.79 13.75 5.14
C GLU A 308 35.35 14.82 4.15
N SER A 309 35.36 16.08 4.57
CA SER A 309 35.09 17.25 3.72
C SER A 309 36.37 18.04 3.47
N SER A 310 36.62 18.46 2.22
CA SER A 310 37.72 19.34 1.86
C SER A 310 37.54 20.77 2.37
N ASP A 311 36.29 21.18 2.63
CA ASP A 311 35.96 22.50 3.19
C ASP A 311 34.79 22.38 4.20
N PRO A 312 35.11 22.20 5.51
CA PRO A 312 34.13 22.13 6.56
C PRO A 312 33.32 23.43 6.79
N SER A 313 33.75 24.56 6.23
CA SER A 313 33.00 25.80 6.30
C SER A 313 31.85 25.85 5.29
N VAL A 314 31.83 24.94 4.30
CA VAL A 314 30.79 24.78 3.29
C VAL A 314 29.95 23.52 3.55
N VAL A 315 30.63 22.41 3.83
CA VAL A 315 29.98 21.13 4.22
C VAL A 315 30.73 20.59 5.43
N GLU A 316 30.13 20.67 6.63
CA GLU A 316 30.71 20.12 7.85
C GLU A 316 30.21 18.66 8.04
N VAL A 317 31.14 17.71 8.12
CA VAL A 317 30.78 16.30 8.41
C VAL A 317 30.61 16.12 9.93
N VAL A 318 29.37 15.96 10.36
CA VAL A 318 29.00 15.72 11.75
C VAL A 318 28.74 14.24 11.98
N THR A 319 29.62 13.60 12.73
CA THR A 319 29.46 12.20 13.15
C THR A 319 28.84 12.14 14.53
N PRO A 320 27.73 11.44 14.73
CA PRO A 320 27.07 11.35 16.03
C PRO A 320 28.00 10.66 17.07
N PRO A 321 27.90 11.04 18.35
CA PRO A 321 28.70 10.43 19.41
C PRO A 321 28.43 8.91 19.51
N SER A 322 29.44 8.11 19.86
CA SER A 322 29.47 6.64 19.83
C SER A 322 28.62 5.94 20.90
N ALA A 323 27.53 6.55 21.39
CA ALA A 323 26.60 5.90 22.33
C ALA A 323 25.76 4.83 21.63
N THR A 324 25.11 3.97 22.41
CA THR A 324 24.24 2.86 21.92
C THR A 324 23.10 3.36 21.03
N SER A 325 22.68 4.61 21.18
CA SER A 325 21.75 5.33 20.32
C SER A 325 22.32 5.79 18.97
N ALA A 326 23.64 5.78 18.81
CA ALA A 326 24.33 6.24 17.60
C ALA A 326 24.11 5.36 16.35
N ARG A 327 23.42 4.22 16.48
CA ARG A 327 23.07 3.39 15.33
C ARG A 327 22.11 4.10 14.39
N LYS A 328 21.21 4.96 14.91
CA LYS A 328 20.10 5.56 14.19
C LYS A 328 20.32 7.00 13.78
N VAL A 329 21.17 7.73 14.49
CA VAL A 329 21.51 9.10 14.10
C VAL A 329 22.40 9.05 12.85
N PRO A 330 21.99 9.62 11.71
CA PRO A 330 22.81 9.63 10.49
C PRO A 330 24.11 10.40 10.69
N ILE A 331 25.12 10.13 9.86
CA ILE A 331 26.22 11.09 9.66
C ILE A 331 25.63 12.19 8.80
N LEU A 332 25.77 13.45 9.19
CA LEU A 332 25.28 14.59 8.43
C LEU A 332 26.44 15.35 7.78
N GLY A 333 26.24 15.73 6.52
CA GLY A 333 26.96 16.80 5.88
C GLY A 333 26.18 18.09 6.06
N VAL A 334 26.47 18.84 7.12
CA VAL A 334 25.76 20.10 7.45
C VAL A 334 26.17 21.18 6.46
N ILE A 335 25.19 21.77 5.78
CA ILE A 335 25.40 22.74 4.71
C ILE A 335 25.39 24.16 5.26
N THR A 336 26.44 24.93 4.96
CA THR A 336 26.51 26.37 5.20
C THR A 336 26.54 27.12 3.88
N ARG A 337 25.45 27.82 3.56
CA ARG A 337 25.32 28.56 2.30
C ARG A 337 26.08 29.88 2.35
N PRO A 338 26.78 30.27 1.26
CA PRO A 338 27.29 31.63 1.11
C PRO A 338 26.18 32.67 1.17
N ALA A 339 26.48 33.86 1.65
CA ALA A 339 25.54 34.95 1.75
C ALA A 339 24.97 35.37 0.39
N LEU A 340 23.79 35.98 0.38
CA LEU A 340 23.11 36.48 -0.82
C LEU A 340 24.03 37.38 -1.66
N GLY A 341 24.17 37.03 -2.94
CA GLY A 341 25.02 37.75 -3.90
C GLY A 341 26.50 37.39 -3.87
N ALA A 342 26.91 36.42 -3.05
CA ALA A 342 28.22 35.77 -3.16
C ALA A 342 28.23 34.74 -4.31
N ASP A 343 29.40 34.27 -4.70
CA ASP A 343 29.54 33.13 -5.60
C ASP A 343 29.14 31.83 -4.88
N ASP A 344 28.67 30.82 -5.63
CA ASP A 344 28.43 29.47 -5.13
C ASP A 344 29.73 28.88 -4.58
N ALA A 345 29.63 28.15 -3.47
CA ALA A 345 30.76 27.47 -2.85
C ALA A 345 30.80 25.99 -3.26
N THR A 346 31.98 25.39 -3.20
CA THR A 346 32.16 23.96 -3.48
C THR A 346 33.01 23.30 -2.41
N ALA A 347 32.60 22.08 -2.02
CA ALA A 347 33.39 21.19 -1.19
C ALA A 347 33.49 19.82 -1.85
N ILE A 348 34.58 19.09 -1.63
CA ILE A 348 34.69 17.69 -2.01
C ILE A 348 34.45 16.84 -0.79
N LEU A 349 33.39 16.02 -0.83
CA LEU A 349 33.17 14.96 0.13
C LEU A 349 33.90 13.70 -0.31
N THR A 350 34.77 13.19 0.55
CA THR A 350 35.53 11.96 0.33
C THR A 350 34.98 10.84 1.19
N ALA A 351 34.40 9.83 0.55
CA ALA A 351 34.01 8.57 1.17
C ALA A 351 35.19 7.60 1.13
N THR A 352 35.60 7.09 2.29
CA THR A 352 36.57 6.00 2.39
C THR A 352 35.82 4.75 2.83
N LEU A 353 35.75 3.74 1.94
CA LEU A 353 35.03 2.50 2.15
C LEU A 353 35.98 1.39 2.54
N ARG A 354 35.71 0.66 3.60
CA ARG A 354 36.50 -0.46 4.09
C ARG A 354 35.69 -1.72 4.17
N LYS A 355 36.14 -2.79 3.51
CA LYS A 355 35.59 -4.12 3.60
C LYS A 355 36.66 -5.11 4.04
N GLY A 356 36.39 -5.82 5.13
CA GLY A 356 37.45 -6.62 5.74
C GLY A 356 38.56 -5.78 6.40
N SER A 357 39.75 -6.35 6.54
CA SER A 357 40.89 -5.70 7.20
C SER A 357 41.77 -4.85 6.25
N GLU A 358 41.79 -5.16 4.97
CA GLU A 358 42.76 -4.66 4.04
C GLU A 358 42.16 -3.92 2.83
N SER A 359 40.97 -4.30 2.38
CA SER A 359 40.35 -3.73 1.18
C SER A 359 39.79 -2.33 1.43
N VAL A 360 40.22 -1.37 0.63
CA VAL A 360 39.86 0.04 0.74
C VAL A 360 39.53 0.60 -0.64
N ALA A 361 38.37 1.18 -0.81
CA ALA A 361 37.99 2.01 -1.96
C ALA A 361 37.74 3.45 -1.52
N VAL A 362 37.92 4.40 -2.45
CA VAL A 362 37.68 5.81 -2.20
C VAL A 362 36.76 6.38 -3.26
N ARG A 363 35.80 7.18 -2.85
CA ARG A 363 34.91 7.92 -3.73
C ARG A 363 34.93 9.39 -3.36
N GLU A 364 35.25 10.24 -4.33
CA GLU A 364 35.14 11.69 -4.19
C GLU A 364 33.93 12.22 -4.93
N MET A 365 33.18 13.12 -4.29
CA MET A 365 32.00 13.77 -4.84
C MET A 365 32.12 15.28 -4.60
N THR A 366 32.00 16.07 -5.66
CA THR A 366 31.95 17.51 -5.55
C THR A 366 30.54 17.95 -5.20
N ILE A 367 30.39 18.63 -4.07
CA ILE A 367 29.15 19.25 -3.62
C ILE A 367 29.21 20.72 -3.96
N THR A 368 28.26 21.24 -4.70
CA THR A 368 28.12 22.67 -4.98
C THR A 368 26.96 23.23 -4.15
N VAL A 369 27.27 24.19 -3.33
CA VAL A 369 26.34 24.87 -2.41
C VAL A 369 26.08 26.27 -2.94
N PRO A 370 24.89 26.57 -3.47
CA PRO A 370 24.57 27.88 -3.99
C PRO A 370 24.50 28.92 -2.89
N ALA A 371 24.81 30.16 -3.21
CA ALA A 371 24.56 31.28 -2.31
C ALA A 371 23.08 31.37 -1.93
N GLU A 372 22.76 32.11 -0.85
CA GLU A 372 21.37 32.39 -0.47
C GLU A 372 20.60 32.93 -1.69
N PHE A 373 19.38 32.45 -1.86
CA PHE A 373 18.53 32.77 -3.01
C PHE A 373 17.93 34.18 -2.89
N ASP A 374 17.95 34.95 -3.98
CA ASP A 374 17.09 36.13 -4.11
C ASP A 374 15.60 35.71 -4.25
N GLU A 375 14.72 36.68 -4.38
CA GLU A 375 13.29 36.43 -4.46
C GLU A 375 12.91 35.56 -5.66
N ALA A 376 13.50 35.80 -6.83
CA ALA A 376 13.21 35.06 -8.06
C ALA A 376 13.70 33.60 -7.97
N HIS A 377 14.95 33.39 -7.55
CA HIS A 377 15.48 32.04 -7.36
C HIS A 377 14.75 31.27 -6.24
N SER A 378 14.27 31.97 -5.19
CA SER A 378 13.44 31.35 -4.15
C SER A 378 12.12 30.81 -4.72
N VAL A 379 11.45 31.60 -5.58
CA VAL A 379 10.18 31.19 -6.22
C VAL A 379 10.42 30.04 -7.20
N ASP A 380 11.48 30.12 -8.04
CA ASP A 380 11.82 29.06 -8.98
C ASP A 380 12.13 27.73 -8.24
N ARG A 381 12.81 27.83 -7.10
CA ARG A 381 13.15 26.66 -6.30
C ARG A 381 11.92 26.07 -5.61
N ASP A 382 11.08 26.91 -5.00
CA ASP A 382 9.80 26.47 -4.41
C ASP A 382 8.92 25.79 -5.47
N ALA A 383 8.88 26.33 -6.69
CA ALA A 383 8.13 25.73 -7.79
C ALA A 383 8.71 24.37 -8.24
N LEU A 384 10.03 24.21 -8.17
CA LEU A 384 10.70 22.92 -8.46
C LEU A 384 10.38 21.88 -7.39
N ASP A 385 10.46 22.27 -6.11
CA ASP A 385 10.30 21.41 -4.95
C ASP A 385 8.84 21.08 -4.62
N LEU A 386 7.88 21.88 -5.14
CA LEU A 386 6.46 21.65 -4.92
C LEU A 386 6.00 20.37 -5.64
N GLU A 387 5.55 19.39 -4.90
CA GLU A 387 5.00 18.12 -5.40
C GLU A 387 3.61 17.87 -4.81
N LEU A 388 2.75 17.22 -5.56
CA LEU A 388 1.50 16.63 -5.08
C LEU A 388 1.58 15.12 -5.25
N HIS A 389 1.08 14.40 -4.26
CA HIS A 389 1.09 12.94 -4.25
C HIS A 389 -0.22 12.36 -4.81
N SER A 390 -0.16 11.13 -5.33
CA SER A 390 -1.32 10.35 -5.78
C SER A 390 -2.24 11.08 -6.78
N THR A 391 -1.67 11.94 -7.62
CA THR A 391 -2.44 12.78 -8.56
C THR A 391 -3.19 11.98 -9.62
N ASP A 392 -2.78 10.76 -9.93
CA ASP A 392 -3.43 9.83 -10.85
C ASP A 392 -4.50 8.95 -10.18
N ASN A 393 -4.68 9.06 -8.85
CA ASN A 393 -5.57 8.23 -8.06
C ASN A 393 -6.16 9.00 -6.87
N VAL A 394 -6.77 10.17 -7.11
CA VAL A 394 -7.33 11.01 -6.05
C VAL A 394 -8.62 10.38 -5.52
N ARG A 395 -8.59 10.01 -4.22
CA ARG A 395 -9.69 9.36 -3.49
C ARG A 395 -10.07 10.05 -2.18
N GLY A 396 -9.67 11.28 -2.01
CA GLY A 396 -9.95 12.09 -0.83
C GLY A 396 -9.36 13.47 -0.95
N ASN A 397 -9.41 14.25 0.11
CA ASN A 397 -8.89 15.61 0.13
C ASN A 397 -7.39 15.65 -0.13
N ILE A 398 -6.95 16.61 -0.94
CA ILE A 398 -5.54 16.83 -1.31
C ILE A 398 -4.93 17.86 -0.36
N GLU A 399 -3.71 17.61 0.11
CA GLU A 399 -2.92 18.61 0.84
C GLU A 399 -2.33 19.62 -0.15
N LEU A 400 -2.77 20.86 -0.05
CA LEU A 400 -2.32 21.97 -0.87
C LEU A 400 -1.54 22.97 -0.01
N PRO A 401 -0.19 22.95 -0.02
CA PRO A 401 0.61 23.88 0.78
C PRO A 401 0.39 25.32 0.35
N ASN A 402 0.30 26.24 1.33
CA ASN A 402 0.14 27.66 1.08
C ASN A 402 1.46 28.46 1.17
N GLN A 403 2.54 27.78 1.53
CA GLN A 403 3.89 28.35 1.58
C GLN A 403 4.90 27.38 1.01
N GLY A 404 5.82 27.89 0.22
CA GLY A 404 7.01 27.18 -0.20
C GLY A 404 8.10 27.24 0.87
N ARG A 405 9.00 26.27 0.85
CA ARG A 405 10.12 26.14 1.79
C ARG A 405 11.06 27.35 1.77
N TRP A 406 11.23 27.95 0.61
CA TRP A 406 12.08 29.12 0.40
C TRP A 406 11.35 30.44 0.59
N GLY A 407 10.13 30.38 1.14
CA GLY A 407 9.34 31.49 1.58
C GLY A 407 8.45 32.13 0.54
N SER A 408 8.13 31.43 -0.55
CA SER A 408 7.07 31.86 -1.47
C SER A 408 5.71 31.64 -0.83
N THR A 409 4.78 32.54 -1.06
CA THR A 409 3.36 32.28 -0.84
C THR A 409 2.83 31.49 -2.03
N ILE A 410 1.97 30.51 -1.78
CA ILE A 410 1.37 29.66 -2.83
C ILE A 410 -0.14 29.87 -2.79
N VAL A 411 -0.71 30.23 -3.95
CA VAL A 411 -2.15 30.37 -4.14
C VAL A 411 -2.59 29.37 -5.18
N TRP A 412 -3.67 28.64 -4.91
CA TRP A 412 -4.17 27.59 -5.76
C TRP A 412 -5.43 27.99 -6.51
N GLU A 413 -5.54 27.53 -7.76
CA GLU A 413 -6.75 27.61 -8.58
C GLU A 413 -7.07 26.21 -9.12
N SER A 414 -8.36 25.90 -9.22
CA SER A 414 -8.85 24.63 -9.79
C SER A 414 -9.60 24.87 -11.08
N SER A 415 -9.44 23.98 -12.06
CA SER A 415 -10.19 23.97 -13.32
C SER A 415 -11.55 23.25 -13.20
N SER A 416 -11.86 22.61 -12.08
CA SER A 416 -13.03 21.74 -11.90
C SER A 416 -13.75 22.04 -10.60
N GLU A 417 -15.06 21.83 -10.54
CA GLU A 417 -15.85 21.88 -9.32
C GLU A 417 -15.66 20.64 -8.40
N TYR A 418 -15.10 19.57 -8.93
CA TYR A 418 -14.83 18.35 -8.19
C TYR A 418 -13.61 18.44 -7.23
N VAL A 419 -12.79 19.46 -7.37
CA VAL A 419 -11.71 19.77 -6.43
C VAL A 419 -11.62 21.26 -6.21
N SER A 420 -11.66 21.70 -4.95
CA SER A 420 -11.57 23.12 -4.58
C SER A 420 -10.14 23.63 -4.58
N SER A 421 -9.97 24.96 -4.55
CA SER A 421 -8.67 25.61 -4.38
C SER A 421 -8.05 25.43 -2.97
N SER A 422 -8.79 24.84 -2.02
CA SER A 422 -8.31 24.40 -0.70
C SER A 422 -8.00 22.91 -0.62
N GLY A 423 -8.15 22.18 -1.75
CA GLY A 423 -7.88 20.74 -1.85
C GLY A 423 -9.01 19.86 -1.36
N GLU A 424 -10.19 20.41 -1.09
CA GLU A 424 -11.38 19.63 -0.77
C GLU A 424 -11.90 18.97 -2.05
N VAL A 425 -12.14 17.68 -2.01
CA VAL A 425 -12.54 16.86 -3.15
C VAL A 425 -13.98 16.37 -2.97
N THR A 426 -14.79 16.56 -4.02
CA THR A 426 -16.10 15.94 -4.16
C THR A 426 -15.99 14.90 -5.26
N ARG A 427 -16.13 13.63 -4.94
CA ARG A 427 -15.95 12.54 -5.90
C ARG A 427 -17.20 12.33 -6.74
N PRO A 428 -17.07 11.92 -8.03
CA PRO A 428 -18.20 11.43 -8.81
C PRO A 428 -18.92 10.28 -8.11
N ALA A 429 -20.22 10.13 -8.34
CA ALA A 429 -20.98 9.01 -7.78
C ALA A 429 -20.48 7.66 -8.27
N TYR A 430 -20.85 6.59 -7.54
CA TYR A 430 -20.54 5.22 -7.94
C TYR A 430 -21.06 4.93 -9.37
N GLY A 431 -20.24 4.29 -10.19
CA GLY A 431 -20.59 3.96 -11.57
C GLY A 431 -20.38 5.09 -12.57
N HIS A 432 -20.00 6.28 -12.13
CA HIS A 432 -19.62 7.38 -13.00
C HIS A 432 -18.14 7.29 -13.42
N PRO A 433 -17.74 7.93 -14.54
CA PRO A 433 -16.35 7.98 -14.96
C PRO A 433 -15.52 8.81 -13.97
N GLU A 434 -14.21 8.53 -13.94
CA GLU A 434 -13.24 9.41 -13.29
C GLU A 434 -13.22 10.80 -13.93
N VAL A 435 -12.88 11.81 -13.14
CA VAL A 435 -12.82 13.21 -13.58
C VAL A 435 -11.38 13.69 -13.59
N GLU A 436 -10.95 14.20 -14.76
CA GLU A 436 -9.67 14.89 -14.89
C GLU A 436 -9.84 16.39 -14.53
N ALA A 437 -8.92 16.92 -13.74
CA ALA A 437 -8.85 18.32 -13.38
C ALA A 437 -7.40 18.81 -13.36
N THR A 438 -7.21 20.13 -13.48
CA THR A 438 -5.90 20.75 -13.33
C THR A 438 -5.93 21.71 -12.13
N LEU A 439 -5.00 21.51 -11.18
CA LEU A 439 -4.69 22.42 -10.09
C LEU A 439 -3.52 23.31 -10.51
N THR A 440 -3.69 24.62 -10.43
CA THR A 440 -2.65 25.60 -10.78
C THR A 440 -2.15 26.27 -9.49
N ALA A 441 -0.88 26.04 -9.17
CA ALA A 441 -0.18 26.75 -8.10
C ALA A 441 0.46 28.04 -8.63
N THR A 442 0.14 29.18 -8.07
CA THR A 442 0.83 30.44 -8.31
C THR A 442 1.72 30.74 -7.09
N LEU A 443 3.03 30.65 -7.30
CA LEU A 443 4.05 30.88 -6.27
C LEU A 443 4.57 32.30 -6.42
N ALA A 444 4.61 33.06 -5.33
CA ALA A 444 5.06 34.45 -5.35
C ALA A 444 5.91 34.84 -4.14
N LYS A 445 6.98 35.64 -4.37
CA LYS A 445 7.80 36.24 -3.33
C LYS A 445 8.36 37.56 -3.80
N GLY A 446 8.13 38.65 -3.04
CA GLY A 446 8.53 40.00 -3.41
C GLY A 446 7.85 40.42 -4.71
N GLY A 447 8.62 40.53 -5.80
CA GLY A 447 8.09 40.88 -7.13
C GLY A 447 8.17 39.72 -8.14
N ALA A 448 8.64 38.54 -7.73
CA ALA A 448 8.74 37.37 -8.57
C ALA A 448 7.50 36.47 -8.47
N GLU A 449 7.11 35.83 -9.55
CA GLU A 449 5.97 34.94 -9.64
C GLU A 449 6.22 33.83 -10.66
N VAL A 450 5.84 32.59 -10.33
CA VAL A 450 5.87 31.41 -11.20
C VAL A 450 4.59 30.60 -11.03
N GLN A 451 4.09 30.02 -12.10
CA GLN A 451 2.95 29.07 -12.07
C GLN A 451 3.40 27.65 -12.36
N LYS A 452 2.81 26.70 -11.63
CA LYS A 452 2.99 25.26 -11.82
C LYS A 452 1.64 24.57 -11.84
N ASN A 453 1.45 23.71 -12.87
CA ASN A 453 0.20 22.96 -13.04
C ASN A 453 0.40 21.51 -12.60
N PHE A 454 -0.66 20.94 -12.02
CA PHE A 454 -0.77 19.54 -11.65
C PHE A 454 -2.06 18.99 -12.23
N ASP A 455 -1.94 17.97 -13.07
CA ASP A 455 -3.11 17.24 -13.55
C ASP A 455 -3.48 16.19 -12.50
N VAL A 456 -4.75 16.15 -12.11
CA VAL A 456 -5.28 15.23 -11.12
C VAL A 456 -6.44 14.43 -11.68
N VAL A 457 -6.52 13.14 -11.30
CA VAL A 457 -7.57 12.22 -11.71
C VAL A 457 -8.38 11.81 -10.49
N ILE A 458 -9.61 12.32 -10.39
CA ILE A 458 -10.52 12.08 -9.27
C ILE A 458 -11.31 10.82 -9.56
N LYS A 459 -11.16 9.81 -8.71
CA LYS A 459 -11.86 8.53 -8.84
C LYS A 459 -13.29 8.64 -8.32
N PRO A 460 -14.27 7.90 -8.92
CA PRO A 460 -15.62 7.85 -8.40
C PRO A 460 -15.67 7.21 -7.00
N LEU A 461 -16.73 7.48 -6.26
CA LEU A 461 -17.01 6.82 -4.98
C LEU A 461 -17.11 5.31 -5.18
N PRO A 462 -16.71 4.51 -4.19
CA PRO A 462 -16.98 3.08 -4.20
C PRO A 462 -18.47 2.83 -3.99
N ARG A 463 -18.92 1.61 -4.29
CA ARG A 463 -20.26 1.17 -3.93
C ARG A 463 -20.43 1.19 -2.40
N GLU A 464 -21.56 1.71 -1.94
CA GLU A 464 -21.92 1.68 -0.52
C GLU A 464 -22.33 0.26 -0.11
N GLU A 465 -21.66 -0.31 0.89
CA GLU A 465 -21.92 -1.66 1.40
C GLU A 465 -21.90 -1.67 2.93
N GLU A 466 -22.75 -2.47 3.53
CA GLU A 466 -22.71 -2.68 4.98
C GLU A 466 -21.48 -3.49 5.41
N ASN A 467 -20.91 -3.15 6.55
CA ASN A 467 -19.87 -3.96 7.17
C ASN A 467 -20.48 -5.19 7.83
N GLU A 468 -20.04 -6.38 7.41
CA GLU A 468 -20.54 -7.68 7.90
C GLU A 468 -19.44 -8.60 8.41
N ARG A 469 -18.20 -8.15 8.40
CA ARG A 469 -17.00 -8.89 8.81
C ARG A 469 -16.03 -7.95 9.49
N TYR A 470 -14.92 -8.53 9.96
CA TYR A 470 -13.83 -7.75 10.57
C TYR A 470 -12.48 -8.20 10.04
N PHE A 471 -11.56 -7.24 9.95
CA PHE A 471 -10.16 -7.42 9.65
C PHE A 471 -9.32 -7.03 10.86
N LEU A 472 -8.27 -7.80 11.17
CA LEU A 472 -7.40 -7.57 12.31
C LEU A 472 -5.96 -7.46 11.83
N GLY A 473 -5.33 -6.31 12.09
CA GLY A 473 -3.89 -6.13 12.04
C GLY A 473 -3.29 -6.27 13.44
N TYR A 474 -2.25 -7.09 13.61
CA TYR A 474 -1.64 -7.33 14.93
C TYR A 474 -0.18 -7.73 14.82
N PHE A 475 0.53 -7.68 15.96
CA PHE A 475 1.84 -8.33 16.10
C PHE A 475 1.79 -9.42 17.16
N LYS A 476 2.79 -10.33 17.18
CA LYS A 476 2.78 -11.50 18.08
C LYS A 476 3.42 -11.26 19.44
N GLY A 477 4.33 -10.28 19.53
CA GLY A 477 5.06 -9.91 20.74
C GLY A 477 6.55 -10.16 20.67
N GLU A 478 7.28 -9.70 21.68
CA GLU A 478 8.74 -9.59 21.74
C GLU A 478 9.47 -10.94 21.95
N GLY A 479 8.74 -12.03 22.13
CA GLY A 479 9.31 -13.34 22.51
C GLY A 479 9.87 -14.15 21.34
N MET A 480 9.70 -13.74 20.10
CA MET A 480 10.09 -14.47 18.90
C MET A 480 10.64 -13.52 17.83
N ALA A 481 11.47 -14.04 16.96
CA ALA A 481 12.22 -13.25 15.98
C ALA A 481 11.35 -12.57 14.93
N ASP A 482 10.18 -13.12 14.62
CA ASP A 482 9.18 -12.57 13.74
C ASP A 482 8.00 -11.95 14.50
N GLY A 483 8.11 -11.86 15.81
CA GLY A 483 7.02 -11.44 16.66
C GLY A 483 6.64 -9.98 16.53
N GLU A 484 7.59 -9.15 16.14
CA GLU A 484 7.45 -7.71 15.93
C GLU A 484 7.38 -7.38 14.43
N GLN A 485 6.52 -8.12 13.73
CA GLN A 485 6.12 -7.89 12.35
C GLN A 485 4.60 -7.94 12.27
N ILE A 486 4.00 -7.44 11.17
CA ILE A 486 2.54 -7.40 11.07
C ILE A 486 1.97 -8.73 10.58
N MET A 487 0.96 -9.17 11.30
CA MET A 487 0.11 -10.31 10.97
C MET A 487 -1.29 -9.82 10.65
N PHE A 488 -1.97 -10.50 9.73
CA PHE A 488 -3.36 -10.23 9.42
C PHE A 488 -4.24 -11.42 9.72
N ALA A 489 -5.48 -11.15 10.16
CA ALA A 489 -6.53 -12.13 10.34
C ALA A 489 -7.87 -11.59 9.90
N THR A 490 -8.81 -12.48 9.55
CA THR A 490 -10.20 -12.14 9.28
C THR A 490 -11.12 -12.85 10.26
N SER A 491 -12.26 -12.23 10.57
CA SER A 491 -13.27 -12.84 11.42
C SER A 491 -13.95 -14.03 10.75
N ASN A 492 -14.39 -15.00 11.54
CA ASN A 492 -15.24 -16.10 11.11
C ASN A 492 -16.71 -15.67 11.25
N GLY A 493 -17.28 -15.13 10.20
CA GLY A 493 -18.61 -14.51 10.20
C GLY A 493 -18.59 -13.08 10.78
N ASN A 494 -19.76 -12.50 10.98
CA ASN A 494 -19.92 -11.18 11.60
C ASN A 494 -19.75 -11.30 13.14
N ASN A 495 -18.51 -11.47 13.56
CA ASN A 495 -18.14 -11.77 14.93
C ASN A 495 -16.68 -11.39 15.21
N ALA A 496 -16.46 -10.28 15.92
CA ALA A 496 -15.11 -9.80 16.25
C ALA A 496 -14.42 -10.61 17.37
N LEU A 497 -14.95 -11.73 17.82
CA LEU A 497 -14.33 -12.60 18.84
C LEU A 497 -13.79 -13.92 18.26
N ASP A 498 -14.03 -14.23 17.00
CA ASP A 498 -13.60 -15.48 16.37
C ASP A 498 -12.83 -15.23 15.06
N TRP A 499 -11.54 -15.62 15.02
CA TRP A 499 -10.58 -15.21 14.02
C TRP A 499 -9.82 -16.35 13.38
N THR A 500 -9.49 -16.17 12.10
CA THR A 500 -8.55 -17.03 11.37
C THR A 500 -7.42 -16.19 10.78
N GLY A 501 -6.17 -16.49 11.16
CA GLY A 501 -4.97 -15.88 10.59
C GLY A 501 -4.79 -16.24 9.11
N LEU A 502 -4.39 -15.26 8.29
CA LEU A 502 -4.32 -15.40 6.84
C LEU A 502 -3.11 -16.23 6.37
N THR A 503 -1.98 -16.09 7.04
CA THR A 503 -0.66 -16.59 6.58
C THR A 503 -0.14 -17.78 7.38
N GLY A 504 -0.99 -18.44 8.17
CA GLY A 504 -0.54 -19.57 8.98
C GLY A 504 0.39 -19.19 10.14
N GLY A 505 0.33 -17.94 10.59
CA GLY A 505 1.17 -17.38 11.63
C GLY A 505 2.50 -16.81 11.13
N TRP A 506 2.70 -16.72 9.81
CA TRP A 506 3.80 -16.00 9.18
C TRP A 506 3.47 -14.50 9.09
N PRO A 507 4.48 -13.61 9.06
CA PRO A 507 4.24 -12.20 8.83
C PRO A 507 3.56 -11.93 7.48
N SER A 508 2.57 -11.07 7.48
CA SER A 508 1.93 -10.53 6.27
C SER A 508 2.76 -9.36 5.71
N LEU A 509 3.30 -8.51 6.58
CA LEU A 509 4.23 -7.46 6.23
C LEU A 509 5.46 -7.51 7.14
N VAL A 510 6.63 -7.28 6.54
CA VAL A 510 7.94 -7.29 7.20
C VAL A 510 8.62 -5.96 6.99
N SER A 511 9.07 -5.35 8.07
CA SER A 511 9.82 -4.10 8.00
C SER A 511 11.18 -4.26 7.33
N GLN A 512 11.49 -3.35 6.43
CA GLN A 512 12.77 -3.25 5.74
C GLN A 512 13.51 -1.93 6.08
N LEU A 513 12.86 -1.02 6.78
CA LEU A 513 13.36 0.31 7.11
C LEU A 513 13.48 0.48 8.63
N GLY A 514 14.08 1.55 9.08
CA GLY A 514 14.21 1.90 10.49
C GLY A 514 14.84 0.80 11.33
N ASP A 515 14.19 0.45 12.44
CA ASP A 515 14.61 -0.63 13.36
C ASP A 515 14.30 -2.04 12.84
N GLN A 516 13.64 -2.12 11.69
CA GLN A 516 13.18 -3.39 11.11
C GLN A 516 12.19 -4.13 12.03
N GLY A 517 11.38 -3.40 12.76
CA GLY A 517 10.26 -3.90 13.53
C GLY A 517 8.99 -3.13 13.22
N LEU A 518 7.86 -3.82 13.25
CA LEU A 518 6.52 -3.25 13.10
C LEU A 518 5.68 -3.67 14.29
N ARG A 519 5.35 -2.72 15.15
CA ARG A 519 4.50 -2.94 16.33
C ARG A 519 3.28 -2.04 16.28
N ASP A 520 2.31 -2.38 17.11
CA ASP A 520 1.15 -1.55 17.39
C ASP A 520 0.45 -1.04 16.11
N PRO A 521 0.14 -1.94 15.12
CA PRO A 521 -0.43 -1.49 13.85
C PRO A 521 -1.81 -0.88 14.07
N HIS A 522 -2.01 0.32 13.53
CA HIS A 522 -3.32 0.95 13.44
C HIS A 522 -3.72 1.07 11.98
N ILE A 523 -4.94 0.64 11.66
CA ILE A 523 -5.50 0.70 10.32
C ILE A 523 -6.75 1.58 10.36
N VAL A 524 -6.77 2.61 9.52
CA VAL A 524 -7.92 3.49 9.37
C VAL A 524 -8.44 3.44 7.94
N ARG A 525 -9.77 3.40 7.79
CA ARG A 525 -10.48 3.52 6.52
C ARG A 525 -10.70 5.00 6.22
N SER A 526 -10.56 5.40 4.96
CA SER A 526 -10.92 6.75 4.51
C SER A 526 -12.42 7.02 4.68
N PRO A 527 -12.84 8.28 4.81
CA PRO A 527 -14.27 8.63 4.88
C PRO A 527 -15.08 8.10 3.70
N ASP A 528 -14.49 8.10 2.51
CA ASP A 528 -15.10 7.61 1.27
C ASP A 528 -15.05 6.07 1.14
N GLY A 529 -14.37 5.38 2.04
CA GLY A 529 -14.50 3.93 2.24
C GLY A 529 -13.52 3.04 1.47
N ASP A 530 -12.78 3.52 0.49
CA ASP A 530 -11.98 2.71 -0.45
C ASP A 530 -10.46 2.95 -0.40
N THR A 531 -9.98 3.59 0.66
CA THR A 531 -8.56 3.74 0.94
C THR A 531 -8.30 3.39 2.41
N PHE A 532 -7.25 2.63 2.64
CA PHE A 532 -6.84 2.17 3.96
C PHE A 532 -5.41 2.59 4.22
N TYR A 533 -5.19 3.26 5.33
CA TYR A 533 -3.87 3.62 5.80
C TYR A 533 -3.53 2.77 7.01
N MET A 534 -2.37 2.14 6.99
CA MET A 534 -1.82 1.44 8.15
C MET A 534 -0.57 2.18 8.62
N ILE A 535 -0.53 2.50 9.90
CA ILE A 535 0.61 3.08 10.58
C ILE A 535 1.08 2.15 11.69
N ALA A 536 2.38 2.12 11.95
CA ALA A 536 2.97 1.24 12.94
C ALA A 536 4.20 1.85 13.62
N THR A 537 4.51 1.38 14.81
CA THR A 537 5.71 1.74 15.56
C THR A 537 6.95 1.12 14.93
N ASP A 538 7.99 1.92 14.68
CA ASP A 538 9.33 1.48 14.31
C ASP A 538 10.10 1.04 15.56
N LEU A 539 9.96 -0.23 15.96
CA LEU A 539 10.71 -0.80 17.07
C LEU A 539 10.85 -2.31 16.94
N ASN A 540 12.07 -2.79 17.02
CA ASN A 540 12.38 -4.21 17.14
C ASN A 540 13.04 -4.49 18.51
N TRP A 541 12.21 -4.72 19.53
CA TRP A 541 12.64 -4.99 20.91
C TRP A 541 13.45 -6.30 21.01
N TYR A 542 13.02 -7.31 20.27
CA TYR A 542 13.70 -8.62 20.23
C TYR A 542 15.15 -8.45 19.79
N ASP A 543 15.39 -7.65 18.77
CA ASP A 543 16.72 -7.39 18.22
C ASP A 543 17.57 -6.49 19.12
N GLN A 544 16.97 -5.49 19.71
CA GLN A 544 17.67 -4.55 20.60
C GLN A 544 18.04 -5.16 21.98
N GLY A 545 17.54 -6.35 22.29
CA GLY A 545 17.80 -7.03 23.55
C GLY A 545 17.10 -6.40 24.75
N GLY A 546 15.95 -5.79 24.53
CA GLY A 546 15.05 -5.35 25.58
C GLY A 546 15.16 -3.89 26.00
N TYR A 547 15.59 -2.97 25.16
CA TYR A 547 15.60 -1.53 25.45
C TYR A 547 14.46 -0.84 24.71
N ALA A 548 13.58 -0.19 25.48
CA ALA A 548 12.38 0.48 24.97
C ALA A 548 12.64 1.86 24.35
N ILE A 549 13.87 2.37 24.45
CA ILE A 549 14.22 3.71 23.97
C ILE A 549 15.07 3.55 22.73
N ASN A 550 14.51 3.90 21.60
CA ASN A 550 15.15 3.65 20.32
C ASN A 550 15.51 4.89 19.53
N ASP A 551 15.27 6.08 20.05
CA ASP A 551 15.52 7.37 19.38
C ASP A 551 14.78 7.55 18.04
N THR A 552 13.71 6.80 17.78
CA THR A 552 12.96 6.99 16.55
C THR A 552 12.09 8.24 16.62
N GLN A 553 12.13 9.05 15.57
CA GLN A 553 11.18 10.14 15.33
C GLN A 553 10.18 9.77 14.24
N TYR A 554 10.19 8.50 13.83
CA TYR A 554 9.51 7.99 12.65
C TYR A 554 8.41 7.00 13.02
N ILE A 555 7.41 6.94 12.17
CA ILE A 555 6.42 5.86 12.11
C ILE A 555 6.50 5.19 10.72
N GLU A 556 6.07 3.95 10.67
CA GLU A 556 5.98 3.22 9.42
C GLU A 556 4.59 3.37 8.82
N VAL A 557 4.49 3.65 7.53
CA VAL A 557 3.22 3.93 6.84
C VAL A 557 3.08 3.03 5.62
N PHE A 558 1.89 2.46 5.45
CA PHE A 558 1.47 1.68 4.29
C PHE A 558 0.08 2.13 3.86
N GLU A 559 -0.22 1.99 2.57
CA GLU A 559 -1.51 2.33 1.98
C GLU A 559 -2.04 1.17 1.16
N SER A 560 -3.36 0.99 1.13
CA SER A 560 -4.04 -0.02 0.32
C SER A 560 -5.41 0.48 -0.12
N ASN A 561 -5.87 0.03 -1.30
CA ASN A 561 -7.24 0.26 -1.75
C ASN A 561 -8.10 -1.01 -1.68
N ASP A 562 -7.56 -2.13 -1.17
CA ASP A 562 -8.24 -3.42 -1.18
C ASP A 562 -7.93 -4.33 0.03
N LEU A 563 -7.13 -3.88 0.99
CA LEU A 563 -6.62 -4.63 2.16
C LEU A 563 -5.77 -5.88 1.81
N VAL A 564 -5.51 -6.11 0.52
CA VAL A 564 -4.70 -7.22 -0.01
C VAL A 564 -3.34 -6.74 -0.48
N ASN A 565 -3.35 -5.70 -1.31
CA ASN A 565 -2.16 -5.11 -1.90
C ASN A 565 -1.79 -3.84 -1.14
N TRP A 566 -0.64 -3.88 -0.47
CA TRP A 566 -0.11 -2.76 0.30
C TRP A 566 1.03 -2.09 -0.45
N THR A 567 1.10 -0.76 -0.42
CA THR A 567 2.22 0.00 -0.98
C THR A 567 3.54 -0.41 -0.32
N PRO A 568 4.69 -0.12 -0.94
CA PRO A 568 5.98 -0.21 -0.27
C PRO A 568 5.98 0.59 1.04
N GLN A 569 6.70 0.07 2.04
CA GLN A 569 6.88 0.72 3.34
C GLN A 569 7.44 2.14 3.18
N ARG A 570 6.85 3.09 3.89
CA ARG A 570 7.36 4.45 4.04
C ARG A 570 7.77 4.69 5.49
N HIS A 571 8.95 5.25 5.69
CA HIS A 571 9.53 5.62 6.97
C HIS A 571 9.35 7.12 7.16
N VAL A 572 8.34 7.56 7.90
CA VAL A 572 7.86 8.95 7.92
C VAL A 572 8.19 9.60 9.25
N LYS A 573 8.89 10.73 9.19
CA LYS A 573 9.20 11.53 10.38
C LYS A 573 7.96 12.30 10.84
N VAL A 574 7.52 12.03 12.07
CA VAL A 574 6.36 12.69 12.68
C VAL A 574 6.70 13.44 13.96
N ALA A 575 7.78 13.08 14.63
CA ALA A 575 8.15 13.65 15.92
C ALA A 575 9.32 14.66 15.80
N PRO A 576 9.47 15.60 16.73
CA PRO A 576 10.55 16.58 16.74
C PRO A 576 11.92 15.90 16.99
N ASP A 577 13.02 16.60 16.67
CA ASP A 577 14.40 16.08 16.75
C ASP A 577 14.85 15.67 18.15
N ASP A 578 14.26 16.23 19.17
CA ASP A 578 14.55 15.94 20.58
C ASP A 578 13.64 14.84 21.15
N ALA A 579 12.80 14.21 20.33
CA ALA A 579 12.02 13.06 20.75
C ALA A 579 12.91 11.82 20.95
N GLY A 580 12.64 11.10 22.02
CA GLY A 580 13.32 9.83 22.34
C GLY A 580 12.60 8.61 21.76
N ASN A 581 11.38 8.78 21.28
CA ASN A 581 10.55 7.74 20.67
C ASN A 581 9.30 8.32 20.00
N ALA A 582 8.71 7.57 19.05
CA ALA A 582 7.36 7.76 18.51
C ALA A 582 6.67 6.40 18.52
N PHE A 583 5.85 6.11 19.55
CA PHE A 583 5.29 4.78 19.79
C PHE A 583 3.78 4.74 19.73
N ALA A 584 3.25 3.57 19.37
CA ALA A 584 1.84 3.26 19.29
C ALA A 584 1.03 4.36 18.59
N PRO A 585 1.35 4.63 17.29
CA PRO A 585 0.62 5.64 16.54
C PRO A 585 -0.79 5.14 16.24
N GLU A 586 -1.77 6.02 16.41
CA GLU A 586 -3.13 5.84 15.93
C GLU A 586 -3.61 7.07 15.17
N SER A 587 -4.74 6.96 14.49
CA SER A 587 -5.32 8.06 13.74
C SER A 587 -6.85 8.04 13.79
N LEU A 588 -7.43 9.23 13.69
CA LEU A 588 -8.87 9.43 13.58
C LEU A 588 -9.14 10.52 12.54
N TRP A 589 -10.13 10.29 11.65
CA TRP A 589 -10.65 11.35 10.80
C TRP A 589 -11.41 12.38 11.63
N VAL A 590 -11.05 13.64 11.52
CA VAL A 590 -11.68 14.75 12.19
C VAL A 590 -12.39 15.60 11.15
N GLU A 591 -13.71 15.45 11.07
CA GLU A 591 -14.54 16.06 10.03
C GLU A 591 -14.45 17.59 10.05
N GLU A 592 -14.35 18.18 11.25
CA GLU A 592 -14.30 19.64 11.46
C GLU A 592 -13.08 20.31 10.80
N ILE A 593 -12.02 19.53 10.52
CA ILE A 593 -10.81 20.02 9.83
C ILE A 593 -10.58 19.37 8.47
N GLY A 594 -11.43 18.40 8.07
CA GLY A 594 -11.29 17.66 6.82
C GLY A 594 -9.95 16.93 6.66
N ALA A 595 -9.40 16.38 7.75
CA ALA A 595 -8.11 15.72 7.82
C ALA A 595 -8.07 14.67 8.95
N TYR A 596 -7.09 13.77 8.87
CA TYR A 596 -6.80 12.86 9.98
C TYR A 596 -5.96 13.57 11.04
N ALA A 597 -6.28 13.35 12.30
CA ALA A 597 -5.34 13.56 13.39
C ALA A 597 -4.58 12.25 13.60
N VAL A 598 -3.27 12.28 13.44
CA VAL A 598 -2.36 11.16 13.74
C VAL A 598 -1.68 11.45 15.07
N PHE A 599 -1.81 10.55 16.03
CA PHE A 599 -1.32 10.79 17.40
C PHE A 599 -0.52 9.58 17.91
N TRP A 600 0.51 9.87 18.71
CA TRP A 600 1.45 8.88 19.21
C TRP A 600 1.96 9.22 20.59
N ALA A 601 2.53 8.25 21.29
CA ALA A 601 3.21 8.46 22.57
C ALA A 601 4.69 8.78 22.36
N GLN A 602 5.18 9.87 23.01
CA GLN A 602 6.60 10.19 22.99
C GLN A 602 7.09 10.79 24.31
N SER A 603 8.39 10.64 24.54
CA SER A 603 9.13 11.33 25.60
C SER A 603 10.21 12.18 24.95
N LEU A 604 10.47 13.36 25.50
CA LEU A 604 11.58 14.20 25.04
C LEU A 604 12.85 13.90 25.82
N TRP A 605 13.99 14.05 25.18
CA TRP A 605 15.27 14.02 25.86
C TRP A 605 15.45 15.26 26.76
N ASN A 606 15.85 15.07 28.04
CA ASN A 606 16.20 16.19 28.92
C ASN A 606 17.48 16.90 28.46
N ASP A 607 18.39 16.16 27.83
CA ASP A 607 19.56 16.65 27.15
C ASP A 607 19.56 16.13 25.71
N PRO A 608 18.99 16.87 24.76
CA PRO A 608 18.87 16.41 23.37
C PRO A 608 20.20 16.29 22.64
N VAL A 609 21.23 17.03 23.04
CA VAL A 609 22.56 16.97 22.44
C VAL A 609 23.25 15.65 22.76
N ASN A 610 23.23 15.24 24.02
CA ASN A 610 23.84 14.00 24.47
C ASN A 610 22.87 12.84 24.53
N ARG A 611 21.59 13.07 24.25
CA ARG A 611 20.47 12.10 24.30
C ARG A 611 20.43 11.34 25.63
N THR A 612 20.35 12.09 26.71
CA THR A 612 20.37 11.56 28.06
C THR A 612 19.20 12.10 28.89
N GLY A 613 18.67 11.22 29.72
CA GLY A 613 17.50 11.49 30.59
C GLY A 613 16.23 11.67 29.75
N GLN A 614 15.16 10.98 30.10
CA GLN A 614 13.85 11.17 29.46
C GLN A 614 12.89 11.90 30.36
N GLY A 615 12.07 12.78 29.76
CA GLY A 615 10.91 13.37 30.38
C GLY A 615 9.77 12.35 30.57
N ASN A 616 8.62 12.82 31.06
CA ASN A 616 7.41 12.00 31.10
C ASN A 616 6.89 11.75 29.67
N ALA A 617 6.26 10.60 29.45
CA ALA A 617 5.60 10.32 28.20
C ALA A 617 4.32 11.16 28.06
N GLN A 618 4.13 11.68 26.85
CA GLN A 618 3.02 12.56 26.46
C GLN A 618 2.42 12.03 25.17
N MET A 619 1.14 12.28 24.94
CA MET A 619 0.56 12.08 23.62
C MET A 619 0.77 13.34 22.78
N TRP A 620 1.27 13.16 21.58
CA TRP A 620 1.46 14.20 20.59
C TRP A 620 0.59 13.89 19.37
N TYR A 621 0.35 14.88 18.52
CA TYR A 621 -0.37 14.70 17.27
C TYR A 621 0.16 15.64 16.19
N ASN A 622 -0.09 15.27 14.96
CA ASN A 622 -0.10 16.14 13.78
C ASN A 622 -1.35 15.85 12.94
N THR A 623 -1.53 16.56 11.86
CA THR A 623 -2.64 16.36 10.93
C THR A 623 -2.12 16.04 9.54
N THR A 624 -2.88 15.23 8.81
CA THR A 624 -2.58 14.86 7.41
C THR A 624 -3.88 14.59 6.66
N ARG A 625 -3.88 14.81 5.35
CA ARG A 625 -4.97 14.42 4.46
C ARG A 625 -4.67 13.14 3.68
N ASP A 626 -3.38 12.79 3.53
CA ASP A 626 -2.87 11.79 2.60
C ASP A 626 -1.82 10.83 3.18
N PHE A 627 -1.46 10.97 4.45
CA PHE A 627 -0.36 10.26 5.11
C PHE A 627 0.98 10.38 4.38
N GLN A 628 1.12 11.36 3.49
CA GLN A 628 2.37 11.75 2.82
C GLN A 628 2.95 13.01 3.45
N THR A 629 2.08 14.02 3.62
CA THR A 629 2.42 15.33 4.17
C THR A 629 1.78 15.48 5.55
N PHE A 630 2.56 15.88 6.52
CA PHE A 630 2.12 16.06 7.91
C PHE A 630 2.34 17.48 8.38
N SER A 631 1.43 17.98 9.19
CA SER A 631 1.62 19.27 9.87
C SER A 631 2.70 19.16 10.96
N GLU A 632 3.19 20.31 11.45
CA GLU A 632 4.11 20.34 12.58
C GLU A 632 3.49 19.64 13.80
N PRO A 633 4.29 18.82 14.54
CA PRO A 633 3.80 18.08 15.70
C PRO A 633 3.44 19.00 16.88
N LYS A 634 2.36 18.65 17.57
CA LYS A 634 1.83 19.39 18.72
C LYS A 634 1.56 18.46 19.90
N VAL A 635 1.74 18.98 21.09
CA VAL A 635 1.33 18.26 22.31
C VAL A 635 -0.19 18.18 22.38
N TRP A 636 -0.71 16.97 22.57
CA TRP A 636 -2.14 16.72 22.77
C TRP A 636 -2.49 16.44 24.23
N GLN A 637 -1.73 15.52 24.88
CA GLN A 637 -1.96 15.20 26.29
C GLN A 637 -0.65 15.33 27.07
N ASN A 638 -0.52 16.33 27.95
CA ASN A 638 0.62 16.48 28.85
C ASN A 638 0.19 16.30 30.30
N PRO A 639 0.31 15.11 30.88
CA PRO A 639 -0.11 14.83 32.25
C PRO A 639 0.95 15.15 33.31
N ALA A 640 2.04 15.83 32.99
CA ALA A 640 3.19 16.00 33.87
C ALA A 640 2.84 16.20 35.35
N PRO A 641 3.52 15.51 36.30
CA PRO A 641 4.70 14.67 36.14
C PRO A 641 4.40 13.19 35.77
N GLN A 642 3.15 12.81 35.64
CA GLN A 642 2.74 11.47 35.21
C GLN A 642 3.03 11.27 33.71
N SER A 643 2.83 10.06 33.20
CA SER A 643 2.96 9.69 31.81
C SER A 643 1.65 9.11 31.25
N ARG A 644 1.34 9.42 29.99
CA ARG A 644 0.25 8.82 29.22
C ARG A 644 0.82 8.22 27.93
N ILE A 645 0.36 7.01 27.57
CA ILE A 645 0.72 6.33 26.32
C ILE A 645 -0.51 5.60 25.77
N ASP A 646 -0.41 5.07 24.58
CA ASP A 646 -1.39 4.17 23.98
C ASP A 646 -2.83 4.73 24.07
N THR A 647 -3.15 5.65 23.21
CA THR A 647 -4.51 6.22 23.15
C THR A 647 -5.21 5.72 21.91
N THR A 648 -6.42 5.18 22.09
CA THR A 648 -7.39 4.95 20.99
C THR A 648 -8.57 5.90 21.15
N ALA A 649 -9.28 6.19 20.05
CA ALA A 649 -10.40 7.14 20.06
C ALA A 649 -11.52 6.75 19.09
N ILE A 650 -12.73 7.18 19.43
CA ILE A 650 -13.95 7.00 18.62
C ILE A 650 -14.86 8.23 18.78
N LYS A 651 -15.56 8.62 17.70
CA LYS A 651 -16.64 9.62 17.75
C LYS A 651 -17.97 8.89 17.90
N VAL A 652 -18.79 9.29 18.88
CA VAL A 652 -20.13 8.74 19.09
C VAL A 652 -21.09 9.91 19.27
N GLY A 653 -21.98 10.12 18.32
CA GLY A 653 -22.80 11.32 18.24
C GLY A 653 -21.93 12.58 18.09
N ASP A 654 -22.13 13.56 18.96
CA ASP A 654 -21.38 14.83 18.95
C ASP A 654 -20.14 14.82 19.87
N GLU A 655 -19.83 13.67 20.49
CA GLU A 655 -18.75 13.55 21.47
C GLU A 655 -17.65 12.63 20.97
N TYR A 656 -16.41 13.01 21.23
CA TYR A 656 -15.24 12.14 21.06
C TYR A 656 -14.91 11.45 22.39
N TYR A 657 -14.73 10.14 22.33
CA TYR A 657 -14.28 9.31 23.45
C TYR A 657 -12.86 8.83 23.17
N ARG A 658 -11.99 8.93 24.16
CA ARG A 658 -10.65 8.37 24.09
C ARG A 658 -10.40 7.44 25.27
N VAL A 659 -9.70 6.34 25.01
CA VAL A 659 -9.21 5.41 26.02
C VAL A 659 -7.70 5.44 25.99
N THR A 660 -7.09 5.80 27.13
CA THR A 660 -5.65 6.04 27.23
C THR A 660 -5.05 5.24 28.38
N LYS A 661 -3.82 4.76 28.23
CA LYS A 661 -3.07 4.14 29.32
C LYS A 661 -2.40 5.21 30.20
N ASN A 662 -2.64 5.11 31.49
CA ASN A 662 -1.97 5.91 32.51
C ASN A 662 -0.76 5.15 33.06
N GLU A 663 0.44 5.71 32.96
CA GLU A 663 1.69 5.16 33.50
C GLU A 663 1.96 5.64 34.93
N ALA A 664 0.98 5.58 35.82
CA ALA A 664 1.06 6.10 37.19
C ALA A 664 1.88 5.23 38.17
N GLY A 665 2.80 4.36 37.66
CA GLY A 665 3.63 3.45 38.44
C GLY A 665 2.88 2.18 38.86
N ASN A 666 3.61 1.23 39.50
CA ASN A 666 3.21 -0.16 39.71
C ASN A 666 1.84 -0.44 40.37
N ALA A 667 1.22 0.55 40.98
CA ALA A 667 -0.08 0.39 41.65
C ALA A 667 -1.23 1.10 40.91
N GLY A 668 -0.95 1.87 39.83
CA GLY A 668 -1.90 2.76 39.18
C GLY A 668 -1.98 2.64 37.65
N SER A 669 -1.04 1.92 36.99
CA SER A 669 -1.04 1.75 35.55
C SER A 669 -2.27 0.98 35.07
N ASP A 670 -3.14 1.62 34.29
CA ASP A 670 -4.35 1.01 33.68
C ASP A 670 -4.88 1.92 32.58
N ILE A 671 -5.76 1.40 31.77
CA ILE A 671 -6.51 2.19 30.81
C ILE A 671 -7.69 2.88 31.49
N PHE A 672 -7.96 4.11 31.04
CA PHE A 672 -9.06 4.94 31.51
C PHE A 672 -9.71 5.64 30.32
N SER A 673 -10.96 6.04 30.43
CA SER A 673 -11.70 6.75 29.36
C SER A 673 -12.09 8.16 29.76
N GLU A 674 -12.03 9.07 28.78
CA GLU A 674 -12.40 10.48 28.84
C GLU A 674 -13.21 10.85 27.60
N LYS A 675 -13.99 11.93 27.65
CA LYS A 675 -14.74 12.49 26.52
C LYS A 675 -14.62 14.00 26.39
N ASN A 676 -14.76 14.50 25.17
CA ASN A 676 -14.84 15.93 24.84
C ASN A 676 -15.54 16.10 23.48
N ALA A 677 -16.20 17.22 23.25
CA ALA A 677 -16.78 17.57 21.96
C ALA A 677 -15.72 18.07 20.94
N ASP A 678 -14.56 18.54 21.41
CA ASP A 678 -13.43 18.94 20.58
C ASP A 678 -12.28 17.91 20.71
N PHE A 679 -12.03 17.16 19.63
CA PHE A 679 -10.99 16.12 19.60
C PHE A 679 -9.59 16.68 19.85
N LEU A 680 -9.30 17.85 19.29
CA LEU A 680 -7.95 18.44 19.33
C LEU A 680 -7.69 19.33 20.55
N ASP A 681 -8.64 19.43 21.50
CA ASP A 681 -8.44 20.18 22.74
C ASP A 681 -7.28 19.57 23.55
N SER A 682 -6.20 20.33 23.68
CA SER A 682 -4.99 19.94 24.40
C SER A 682 -5.03 20.22 25.92
N ASP A 683 -6.06 20.91 26.40
CA ASP A 683 -6.27 21.03 27.85
C ASP A 683 -6.82 19.74 28.41
N ILE A 684 -5.98 18.94 29.06
CA ILE A 684 -6.39 17.68 29.66
C ILE A 684 -7.51 17.81 30.70
N ASN A 685 -7.74 19.00 31.23
CA ASN A 685 -8.82 19.27 32.20
C ASN A 685 -10.15 19.57 31.53
N ALA A 686 -10.16 19.88 30.24
CA ALA A 686 -11.38 20.05 29.46
C ALA A 686 -12.02 18.68 29.08
N TRP A 687 -11.27 17.62 29.20
CA TRP A 687 -11.77 16.24 28.97
C TRP A 687 -12.45 15.69 30.22
N GLU A 688 -13.73 15.35 30.11
CA GLU A 688 -14.52 14.76 31.17
C GLU A 688 -14.12 13.29 31.41
N LEU A 689 -13.69 12.96 32.62
CA LEU A 689 -13.33 11.59 33.02
C LEU A 689 -14.59 10.71 33.07
N VAL A 690 -14.65 9.70 32.20
CA VAL A 690 -15.75 8.73 32.14
C VAL A 690 -15.47 7.55 33.06
N ALA A 691 -14.36 6.83 32.88
CA ALA A 691 -14.02 5.66 33.72
C ALA A 691 -12.54 5.66 34.11
N PRO A 692 -12.18 5.76 35.41
CA PRO A 692 -10.81 5.98 35.84
C PRO A 692 -9.89 4.73 35.83
N ALA A 693 -10.46 3.52 35.75
CA ALA A 693 -9.70 2.25 35.82
C ALA A 693 -10.43 1.15 35.05
N LEU A 694 -10.72 1.44 33.79
CA LEU A 694 -11.60 0.66 32.92
C LEU A 694 -11.10 -0.78 32.70
N GLY A 695 -9.79 -0.96 32.53
CA GLY A 695 -9.20 -2.29 32.36
C GLY A 695 -9.39 -3.19 33.58
N ARG A 696 -9.03 -2.72 34.76
CA ARG A 696 -9.14 -3.49 36.00
C ARG A 696 -10.57 -3.81 36.38
N THR A 697 -11.48 -2.84 36.21
CA THR A 697 -12.91 -3.06 36.53
C THR A 697 -13.55 -4.03 35.56
N THR A 698 -13.22 -3.98 34.29
CA THR A 698 -13.77 -4.85 33.24
C THR A 698 -13.29 -6.30 33.37
N TRP A 699 -11.99 -6.53 33.50
CA TRP A 699 -11.45 -7.89 33.54
C TRP A 699 -11.10 -8.39 34.95
N GLN A 700 -11.47 -7.65 35.98
CA GLN A 700 -11.26 -8.00 37.39
C GLN A 700 -9.83 -8.45 37.69
N SER A 701 -8.85 -7.74 37.16
CA SER A 701 -7.44 -8.08 37.24
C SER A 701 -6.67 -7.08 38.07
N THR A 702 -5.63 -7.55 38.75
CA THR A 702 -4.64 -6.70 39.42
C THR A 702 -3.54 -6.23 38.46
N ALA A 703 -3.43 -6.87 37.29
CA ALA A 703 -2.53 -6.45 36.21
C ALA A 703 -3.06 -5.20 35.51
N GLY A 704 -2.16 -4.35 35.02
CA GLY A 704 -2.50 -3.24 34.15
C GLY A 704 -2.76 -3.69 32.71
N TYR A 705 -3.45 -2.87 31.98
CA TYR A 705 -3.71 -3.04 30.54
C TYR A 705 -3.11 -1.88 29.79
N GLU A 706 -2.73 -2.14 28.53
CA GLU A 706 -2.22 -1.17 27.57
C GLU A 706 -2.85 -1.40 26.20
N GLY A 707 -2.46 -0.63 25.19
CA GLY A 707 -2.89 -0.83 23.81
C GLY A 707 -4.40 -1.00 23.66
N PRO A 708 -5.23 -0.07 24.20
CA PRO A 708 -6.68 -0.21 24.06
C PRO A 708 -7.09 -0.07 22.60
N VAL A 709 -8.16 -0.78 22.18
CA VAL A 709 -8.88 -0.59 20.93
C VAL A 709 -10.35 -0.48 21.24
N ILE A 710 -11.01 0.56 20.71
CA ILE A 710 -12.44 0.78 20.85
C ILE A 710 -13.09 0.91 19.48
N PHE A 711 -14.18 0.19 19.24
CA PHE A 711 -14.93 0.26 17.99
C PHE A 711 -16.39 -0.14 18.19
N GLU A 712 -17.27 0.32 17.29
CA GLU A 712 -18.66 -0.07 17.27
C GLU A 712 -18.82 -1.43 16.57
N ALA A 713 -19.72 -2.28 17.09
CA ALA A 713 -20.03 -3.55 16.49
C ALA A 713 -20.83 -3.35 15.19
N ASN A 714 -20.53 -4.12 14.16
CA ASN A 714 -21.27 -4.11 12.90
C ASN A 714 -22.78 -4.31 13.13
N ALA A 715 -23.61 -3.77 12.27
CA ALA A 715 -25.01 -4.16 12.19
C ALA A 715 -25.09 -5.69 11.99
N GLY A 716 -25.87 -6.39 12.81
CA GLY A 716 -25.96 -7.85 12.74
C GLY A 716 -24.76 -8.62 13.33
N ASP A 717 -23.84 -7.96 14.07
CA ASP A 717 -22.81 -8.67 14.85
C ASP A 717 -23.46 -9.73 15.76
N THR A 718 -22.92 -10.96 15.73
CA THR A 718 -23.53 -12.10 16.42
C THR A 718 -23.06 -12.27 17.86
N ALA A 719 -21.98 -11.62 18.24
CA ALA A 719 -21.38 -11.73 19.59
C ALA A 719 -21.76 -10.56 20.52
N CYS A 720 -21.84 -9.34 19.96
CA CYS A 720 -22.12 -8.12 20.71
C CYS A 720 -23.08 -7.19 19.92
N PRO A 721 -24.27 -7.63 19.55
CA PRO A 721 -25.18 -6.89 18.67
C PRO A 721 -25.57 -5.53 19.27
N GLY A 722 -25.37 -4.45 18.50
CA GLY A 722 -25.70 -3.08 18.88
C GLY A 722 -24.91 -2.56 20.08
N GLN A 723 -23.68 -3.01 20.26
CA GLN A 723 -22.78 -2.63 21.36
C GLN A 723 -21.45 -2.09 20.83
N PHE A 724 -20.64 -1.56 21.75
CA PHE A 724 -19.24 -1.23 21.50
C PHE A 724 -18.36 -2.37 21.97
N TYR A 725 -17.24 -2.57 21.28
CA TYR A 725 -16.14 -3.41 21.71
C TYR A 725 -15.05 -2.56 22.36
N LEU A 726 -14.49 -3.09 23.43
CA LEU A 726 -13.24 -2.64 24.03
C LEU A 726 -12.28 -3.81 24.10
N TRP A 727 -11.11 -3.67 23.49
CA TRP A 727 -10.02 -4.61 23.69
C TRP A 727 -8.91 -3.94 24.50
N GLY A 728 -8.22 -4.70 25.34
CA GLY A 728 -7.07 -4.24 26.10
C GLY A 728 -5.96 -5.28 26.09
N ASP A 729 -4.74 -4.86 25.81
CA ASP A 729 -3.59 -5.74 25.82
C ASP A 729 -3.07 -5.95 27.26
N ARG A 730 -3.14 -7.18 27.70
CA ARG A 730 -2.53 -7.59 28.96
C ARG A 730 -1.06 -7.96 28.72
N TYR A 731 -0.20 -6.97 28.70
CA TYR A 731 1.24 -7.13 28.43
C TYR A 731 1.99 -8.02 29.41
N THR A 732 1.51 -8.20 30.64
CA THR A 732 2.16 -9.01 31.65
C THR A 732 1.96 -10.52 31.43
N ASN A 733 3.04 -11.31 31.49
CA ASN A 733 3.05 -12.78 31.35
C ASN A 733 2.52 -13.29 29.99
N GLY A 734 2.69 -12.53 28.91
CA GLY A 734 2.26 -12.93 27.57
C GLY A 734 0.74 -13.07 27.41
N GLY A 735 -0.03 -12.25 28.15
CA GLY A 735 -1.47 -12.36 28.18
C GLY A 735 -2.18 -11.97 26.89
N GLY A 736 -1.65 -11.01 26.13
CA GLY A 736 -2.23 -10.48 24.89
C GLY A 736 -3.63 -9.88 25.07
N TYR A 737 -4.32 -9.61 23.96
CA TYR A 737 -5.63 -8.98 23.97
C TYR A 737 -6.69 -9.74 24.74
N GLN A 738 -7.46 -8.99 25.50
CA GLN A 738 -8.73 -9.39 26.11
C GLN A 738 -9.83 -8.48 25.60
N ALA A 739 -10.97 -9.03 25.26
CA ALA A 739 -12.12 -8.29 24.74
C ALA A 739 -13.20 -8.10 25.79
N ALA A 740 -13.99 -7.05 25.62
CA ALA A 740 -15.24 -6.81 26.35
C ALA A 740 -16.22 -6.08 25.42
N CYS A 741 -17.51 -6.15 25.76
CA CYS A 741 -18.59 -5.44 25.05
C CYS A 741 -19.46 -4.70 26.06
N GLU A 742 -20.04 -3.57 25.64
CA GLU A 742 -21.02 -2.81 26.41
C GLU A 742 -21.85 -1.91 25.47
N ALA A 743 -23.14 -1.81 25.71
CA ALA A 743 -24.04 -0.92 24.98
C ALA A 743 -23.89 0.56 25.34
N ASN A 744 -23.46 0.83 26.55
CA ASN A 744 -23.22 2.18 27.03
C ASN A 744 -21.71 2.44 27.09
N ILE A 745 -21.21 3.24 26.13
CA ILE A 745 -19.77 3.59 26.05
C ILE A 745 -19.26 4.27 27.34
N GLU A 746 -20.14 4.88 28.14
CA GLU A 746 -19.79 5.55 29.39
C GLU A 746 -19.80 4.59 30.61
N ALA A 747 -19.99 3.28 30.40
CA ALA A 747 -20.01 2.34 31.49
C ALA A 747 -18.65 2.21 32.20
N GLN A 748 -18.68 2.14 33.54
CA GLN A 748 -17.49 1.98 34.37
C GLN A 748 -16.89 0.55 34.32
N THR A 749 -17.66 -0.41 33.81
CA THR A 749 -17.31 -1.84 33.74
C THR A 749 -18.03 -2.45 32.57
N TRP A 750 -17.27 -3.12 31.70
CA TRP A 750 -17.75 -3.79 30.50
C TRP A 750 -17.85 -5.30 30.69
N GLN A 751 -18.60 -5.97 29.86
CA GLN A 751 -18.77 -7.41 29.92
C GLN A 751 -17.62 -8.13 29.23
N ALA A 752 -16.74 -8.76 29.99
CA ALA A 752 -15.59 -9.51 29.46
C ALA A 752 -16.04 -10.64 28.52
N LYS A 753 -15.33 -10.78 27.39
CA LYS A 753 -15.54 -11.79 26.35
C LYS A 753 -14.26 -12.56 26.08
N THR A 754 -14.39 -13.71 25.42
CA THR A 754 -13.24 -14.54 25.03
C THR A 754 -12.97 -14.42 23.55
N ILE A 755 -11.73 -14.09 23.19
CA ILE A 755 -11.24 -14.11 21.80
C ILE A 755 -10.76 -15.53 21.49
N THR A 756 -11.14 -16.05 20.32
CA THR A 756 -10.59 -17.29 19.74
C THR A 756 -9.83 -16.99 18.47
N MET A 757 -8.66 -17.57 18.33
CA MET A 757 -7.85 -17.43 17.13
C MET A 757 -7.33 -18.77 16.66
N THR A 758 -7.44 -19.00 15.36
CA THR A 758 -6.87 -20.16 14.67
C THR A 758 -5.87 -19.71 13.63
N ASN A 759 -4.89 -20.54 13.31
CA ASN A 759 -3.90 -20.29 12.26
C ASN A 759 -3.12 -18.96 12.38
N ALA A 760 -3.01 -18.40 13.58
CA ALA A 760 -2.49 -17.05 13.83
C ALA A 760 -1.07 -17.01 14.43
N GLY A 761 -0.45 -18.18 14.64
CA GLY A 761 0.88 -18.28 15.25
C GLY A 761 0.93 -18.01 16.76
N VAL A 762 -0.10 -17.36 17.32
CA VAL A 762 -0.26 -17.09 18.76
C VAL A 762 -1.72 -17.29 19.16
N PRO A 763 -1.99 -17.66 20.41
CA PRO A 763 -3.36 -17.83 20.92
C PRO A 763 -4.08 -16.49 21.15
N ARG A 764 -3.34 -15.40 21.29
CA ARG A 764 -3.84 -14.05 21.49
C ARG A 764 -2.89 -13.04 20.84
N PRO A 765 -3.40 -12.09 20.06
CA PRO A 765 -2.59 -11.03 19.48
C PRO A 765 -2.16 -10.03 20.54
N ARG A 766 -1.12 -9.26 20.22
CA ARG A 766 -0.71 -8.07 20.96
C ARG A 766 -1.28 -6.85 20.23
N HIS A 767 -1.21 -5.72 20.88
CA HIS A 767 -1.64 -4.38 20.46
C HIS A 767 -1.77 -4.24 18.93
N GLY A 768 -2.96 -3.90 18.41
CA GLY A 768 -3.27 -3.83 16.99
C GLY A 768 -4.65 -3.20 16.76
N THR A 769 -5.21 -3.35 15.57
CA THR A 769 -6.48 -2.71 15.17
C THR A 769 -7.49 -3.73 14.67
N VAL A 770 -8.74 -3.57 15.09
CA VAL A 770 -9.90 -4.24 14.51
C VAL A 770 -10.62 -3.25 13.59
N LEU A 771 -10.72 -3.58 12.31
CA LEU A 771 -11.40 -2.79 11.30
C LEU A 771 -12.68 -3.51 10.85
N PRO A 772 -13.86 -2.88 10.92
CA PRO A 772 -15.06 -3.35 10.25
C PRO A 772 -14.86 -3.37 8.72
N ILE A 773 -15.26 -4.48 8.06
CA ILE A 773 -15.11 -4.66 6.61
C ILE A 773 -16.38 -5.24 6.00
N THR A 774 -16.57 -5.00 4.69
CA THR A 774 -17.66 -5.55 3.91
C THR A 774 -17.45 -7.04 3.62
N LEU A 775 -18.50 -7.74 3.19
CA LEU A 775 -18.37 -9.13 2.75
C LEU A 775 -17.49 -9.26 1.50
N ARG A 776 -17.57 -8.28 0.61
CA ARG A 776 -16.76 -8.23 -0.62
C ARG A 776 -15.28 -8.10 -0.31
N GLU A 777 -14.88 -7.21 0.60
CA GLU A 777 -13.50 -7.06 1.07
C GLU A 777 -13.01 -8.36 1.72
N TRP A 778 -13.85 -8.96 2.58
CA TRP A 778 -13.52 -10.23 3.23
C TRP A 778 -13.28 -11.36 2.22
N ASN A 779 -14.13 -11.45 1.17
CA ASN A 779 -13.95 -12.40 0.08
C ASN A 779 -12.63 -12.15 -0.65
N SER A 780 -12.35 -10.90 -1.04
CA SER A 780 -11.12 -10.50 -1.74
C SER A 780 -9.87 -10.85 -0.94
N ILE A 781 -9.84 -10.52 0.36
CA ILE A 781 -8.73 -10.84 1.29
C ILE A 781 -8.48 -12.36 1.34
N ARG A 782 -9.51 -13.19 1.23
CA ARG A 782 -9.43 -14.64 1.29
C ARG A 782 -9.26 -15.32 -0.07
N GLY A 783 -9.22 -14.53 -1.15
CA GLY A 783 -9.16 -15.05 -2.53
C GLY A 783 -10.42 -15.80 -2.94
N ILE A 784 -11.58 -15.45 -2.38
CA ILE A 784 -12.88 -16.00 -2.73
C ILE A 784 -13.49 -15.06 -3.79
N PRO A 785 -13.91 -15.56 -4.97
CA PRO A 785 -14.59 -14.73 -5.95
C PRO A 785 -15.89 -14.14 -5.38
N ASN A 786 -16.15 -12.87 -5.65
CA ASN A 786 -17.43 -12.26 -5.40
C ASN A 786 -18.46 -12.77 -6.43
N GLU A 787 -19.70 -13.04 -6.00
CA GLU A 787 -20.75 -13.51 -6.88
C GLU A 787 -21.34 -12.34 -7.68
N ASP A 788 -21.65 -12.60 -8.97
CA ASP A 788 -22.35 -11.62 -9.82
C ASP A 788 -23.78 -11.43 -9.32
N VAL A 789 -24.28 -10.18 -9.38
CA VAL A 789 -25.61 -9.79 -8.91
C VAL A 789 -26.51 -9.51 -10.10
N ALA A 790 -27.67 -10.16 -10.11
CA ALA A 790 -28.67 -9.94 -11.15
C ALA A 790 -29.37 -8.59 -10.97
N THR A 791 -29.65 -7.93 -12.11
CA THR A 791 -30.37 -6.65 -12.13
C THR A 791 -31.67 -6.74 -12.93
N THR A 792 -32.53 -5.76 -12.73
CA THR A 792 -33.78 -5.59 -13.48
C THR A 792 -33.90 -4.13 -13.94
N VAL A 793 -34.49 -3.90 -15.10
CA VAL A 793 -34.80 -2.57 -15.64
C VAL A 793 -36.31 -2.41 -15.72
N ASP A 794 -36.85 -1.28 -15.25
CA ASP A 794 -38.20 -0.81 -15.50
C ASP A 794 -38.17 0.51 -16.27
N ILE A 795 -39.11 0.71 -17.21
CA ILE A 795 -39.17 1.92 -18.04
C ILE A 795 -40.49 2.65 -17.80
N ALA A 796 -40.41 3.93 -17.52
CA ALA A 796 -41.53 4.86 -17.50
C ALA A 796 -41.45 5.80 -18.71
N VAL A 797 -42.53 5.84 -19.50
CA VAL A 797 -42.70 6.74 -20.65
C VAL A 797 -44.19 7.04 -20.83
N ASP A 798 -44.55 8.30 -21.05
CA ASP A 798 -45.92 8.73 -21.32
C ASP A 798 -46.20 8.85 -22.82
N ASP A 799 -47.49 8.79 -23.23
CA ASP A 799 -47.93 9.11 -24.56
C ASP A 799 -47.61 10.60 -24.88
N VAL A 800 -47.04 10.85 -26.04
CA VAL A 800 -46.64 12.22 -26.46
C VAL A 800 -47.28 12.61 -27.80
N ARG A 801 -47.26 13.89 -28.12
CA ARG A 801 -47.59 14.35 -29.48
C ARG A 801 -46.38 14.35 -30.38
N ALA A 802 -46.59 14.21 -31.65
CA ALA A 802 -45.51 14.19 -32.66
C ALA A 802 -44.68 15.47 -32.74
N ASP A 803 -45.16 16.59 -32.14
CA ASP A 803 -44.49 17.86 -32.01
C ASP A 803 -43.85 18.07 -30.61
N GLN A 804 -43.84 17.08 -29.74
CA GLN A 804 -43.34 17.12 -28.40
C GLN A 804 -42.23 16.07 -28.24
N ASP A 805 -41.25 16.38 -27.44
CA ASP A 805 -40.22 15.43 -27.00
C ASP A 805 -40.84 14.43 -26.03
N ALA A 806 -40.32 13.20 -26.03
CA ALA A 806 -40.77 12.16 -25.09
C ALA A 806 -39.69 12.01 -23.96
N GLU A 807 -40.11 12.27 -22.73
CA GLU A 807 -39.32 12.01 -21.55
C GLU A 807 -39.43 10.52 -21.21
N VAL A 808 -38.27 9.87 -21.09
CA VAL A 808 -38.17 8.44 -20.75
C VAL A 808 -37.26 8.29 -19.55
N THR A 809 -37.74 7.56 -18.56
CA THR A 809 -36.93 7.20 -17.38
C THR A 809 -36.83 5.70 -17.26
N ALA A 810 -35.62 5.19 -17.15
CA ALA A 810 -35.35 3.81 -16.73
C ALA A 810 -34.98 3.78 -15.24
N THR A 811 -35.50 2.81 -14.53
CA THR A 811 -35.09 2.50 -13.16
C THR A 811 -34.44 1.13 -13.17
N VAL A 812 -33.18 1.07 -12.70
CA VAL A 812 -32.42 -0.18 -12.56
C VAL A 812 -32.39 -0.56 -11.09
N ALA A 813 -32.70 -1.82 -10.79
CA ALA A 813 -32.64 -2.36 -9.43
C ALA A 813 -31.87 -3.66 -9.42
N ALA A 814 -31.03 -3.86 -8.40
CA ALA A 814 -30.32 -5.11 -8.14
C ALA A 814 -31.06 -5.99 -7.15
N GLU A 815 -30.82 -7.31 -7.20
CA GLU A 815 -31.28 -8.23 -6.16
C GLU A 815 -30.69 -7.83 -4.80
N ASP A 816 -31.43 -8.04 -3.74
CA ASP A 816 -31.04 -7.71 -2.36
C ASP A 816 -30.80 -6.22 -2.06
N GLY A 817 -31.17 -5.31 -2.98
CA GLY A 817 -31.14 -3.88 -2.74
C GLY A 817 -29.75 -3.27 -2.82
N PHE A 818 -28.82 -3.89 -3.54
CA PHE A 818 -27.49 -3.29 -3.82
C PHE A 818 -27.60 -1.97 -4.58
N GLU A 819 -26.72 -1.04 -4.27
CA GLU A 819 -26.58 0.20 -5.02
C GLU A 819 -26.23 -0.11 -6.48
N VAL A 820 -26.88 0.57 -7.41
CA VAL A 820 -26.67 0.40 -8.86
C VAL A 820 -26.01 1.63 -9.43
N GLY A 821 -24.88 1.41 -10.10
CA GLY A 821 -24.15 2.40 -10.89
C GLY A 821 -23.88 1.88 -12.30
N GLY A 822 -23.39 2.74 -13.18
CA GLY A 822 -23.05 2.39 -14.56
C GLY A 822 -23.97 3.06 -15.58
N GLU A 823 -23.99 2.54 -16.81
CA GLU A 823 -24.62 3.16 -17.96
C GLU A 823 -25.88 2.44 -18.41
N VAL A 824 -26.87 3.23 -18.81
CA VAL A 824 -28.09 2.73 -19.49
C VAL A 824 -28.10 3.28 -20.92
N ARG A 825 -28.23 2.40 -21.89
CA ARG A 825 -28.43 2.75 -23.30
C ARG A 825 -29.91 2.68 -23.64
N PHE A 826 -30.47 3.83 -24.07
CA PHE A 826 -31.82 3.93 -24.61
C PHE A 826 -31.80 3.84 -26.13
N THR A 827 -32.78 3.16 -26.74
CA THR A 827 -32.94 3.03 -28.19
C THR A 827 -34.40 3.14 -28.54
N ALA A 828 -34.73 4.02 -29.50
CA ALA A 828 -36.07 4.17 -30.07
C ALA A 828 -35.98 4.39 -31.58
N GLY A 829 -36.31 3.38 -32.40
CA GLY A 829 -36.08 3.39 -33.83
C GLY A 829 -34.59 3.59 -34.19
N ASP A 830 -34.31 4.66 -34.91
CA ASP A 830 -32.94 5.03 -35.32
C ASP A 830 -32.22 5.91 -34.28
N TRP A 831 -32.88 6.33 -33.22
CA TRP A 831 -32.33 7.17 -32.16
C TRP A 831 -31.73 6.29 -31.03
N SER A 832 -30.58 6.67 -30.50
CA SER A 832 -29.96 6.03 -29.34
C SER A 832 -29.16 7.05 -28.55
N GLU A 833 -29.22 6.94 -27.23
CA GLU A 833 -28.43 7.71 -26.26
C GLU A 833 -28.04 6.84 -25.08
N THR A 834 -26.84 7.10 -24.52
CA THR A 834 -26.34 6.38 -23.34
C THR A 834 -26.08 7.41 -22.25
N VAL A 835 -26.59 7.18 -21.06
CA VAL A 835 -26.45 8.06 -19.89
C VAL A 835 -26.13 7.24 -18.63
N TYR A 836 -25.48 7.88 -17.68
CA TYR A 836 -25.18 7.26 -16.39
C TYR A 836 -26.42 7.22 -15.47
N LEU A 837 -26.46 6.22 -14.60
CA LEU A 837 -27.45 6.13 -13.54
C LEU A 837 -27.13 7.18 -12.45
N GLU A 838 -28.18 7.83 -11.98
CA GLU A 838 -28.17 8.66 -10.77
C GLU A 838 -29.22 8.11 -9.81
N ASP A 839 -28.83 7.67 -8.62
CA ASP A 839 -29.70 7.02 -7.62
C ASP A 839 -30.53 5.88 -8.24
N GLY A 840 -29.91 5.04 -9.06
CA GLY A 840 -30.56 3.91 -9.72
C GLY A 840 -31.49 4.29 -10.86
N THR A 841 -31.52 5.56 -11.31
CA THR A 841 -32.39 6.03 -12.41
C THR A 841 -31.57 6.69 -13.52
N ALA A 842 -32.04 6.55 -14.75
CA ALA A 842 -31.49 7.22 -15.92
C ALA A 842 -32.62 7.84 -16.72
N SER A 843 -32.49 9.10 -17.14
CA SER A 843 -33.52 9.79 -17.90
C SER A 843 -32.97 10.38 -19.18
N VAL A 844 -33.75 10.27 -20.26
CA VAL A 844 -33.41 10.83 -21.57
C VAL A 844 -34.61 11.53 -22.19
N THR A 845 -34.32 12.46 -23.09
CA THR A 845 -35.32 13.15 -23.87
C THR A 845 -35.25 12.70 -25.33
N ILE A 846 -36.19 11.91 -25.79
CA ILE A 846 -36.30 11.53 -27.20
C ILE A 846 -36.87 12.70 -27.98
N PRO A 847 -36.15 13.26 -29.00
CA PRO A 847 -36.62 14.42 -29.74
C PRO A 847 -37.91 14.16 -30.52
N ALA A 848 -38.77 15.19 -30.70
CA ALA A 848 -40.02 15.18 -31.44
C ALA A 848 -39.85 14.84 -32.96
N ARG A 849 -39.42 13.61 -33.28
CA ARG A 849 -39.18 13.13 -34.66
C ARG A 849 -39.72 11.70 -34.87
N LEU A 850 -40.34 11.13 -33.87
CA LEU A 850 -40.89 9.78 -33.96
C LEU A 850 -42.16 9.79 -34.85
N PRO A 851 -42.38 8.75 -35.68
CA PRO A 851 -43.62 8.60 -36.45
C PRO A 851 -44.84 8.52 -35.58
N GLU A 852 -45.98 9.07 -36.05
CA GLU A 852 -47.26 8.88 -35.37
C GLU A 852 -47.66 7.40 -35.28
N GLY A 853 -48.23 7.02 -34.17
CA GLY A 853 -48.65 5.66 -33.86
C GLY A 853 -47.93 5.03 -32.68
N GLU A 854 -48.03 3.71 -32.55
CA GLU A 854 -47.34 2.99 -31.49
C GLU A 854 -45.85 2.97 -31.77
N GLN A 855 -45.07 3.40 -30.80
CA GLN A 855 -43.61 3.37 -30.77
C GLN A 855 -43.12 2.55 -29.56
N SER A 856 -41.91 2.05 -29.63
CA SER A 856 -41.26 1.39 -28.49
C SER A 856 -39.92 2.06 -28.17
N VAL A 857 -39.58 2.04 -26.89
CA VAL A 857 -38.28 2.39 -26.38
C VAL A 857 -37.72 1.22 -25.62
N LYS A 858 -36.46 0.88 -25.90
CA LYS A 858 -35.70 -0.14 -25.18
C LYS A 858 -34.67 0.58 -24.31
N ALA A 859 -34.53 0.15 -23.05
CA ALA A 859 -33.45 0.54 -22.15
C ALA A 859 -32.62 -0.70 -21.81
N GLU A 860 -31.32 -0.61 -22.02
CA GLU A 860 -30.33 -1.68 -21.73
C GLU A 860 -29.36 -1.16 -20.70
N PHE A 861 -29.38 -1.73 -19.50
CA PHE A 861 -28.31 -1.55 -18.53
C PHE A 861 -27.09 -2.36 -18.99
N LEU A 862 -25.94 -1.71 -19.15
CA LEU A 862 -24.75 -2.32 -19.77
C LEU A 862 -23.92 -3.17 -18.80
N GLY A 863 -24.39 -3.34 -17.58
CA GLY A 863 -23.63 -3.99 -16.52
C GLY A 863 -22.50 -3.10 -15.97
N PHE A 864 -22.16 -3.27 -14.70
CA PHE A 864 -21.05 -2.55 -14.08
C PHE A 864 -20.55 -3.30 -12.84
N ASP A 865 -19.23 -3.45 -12.68
CA ASP A 865 -18.60 -4.21 -11.58
C ASP A 865 -19.14 -5.65 -11.54
N ILE A 866 -19.82 -6.06 -10.46
CA ILE A 866 -20.46 -7.37 -10.33
C ILE A 866 -21.95 -7.37 -10.75
N LEU A 867 -22.49 -6.23 -11.18
CA LEU A 867 -23.87 -6.10 -11.63
C LEU A 867 -24.01 -6.60 -13.06
N LEU A 868 -24.87 -7.59 -13.27
CA LEU A 868 -25.10 -8.18 -14.59
C LEU A 868 -25.92 -7.24 -15.49
N GLU A 869 -25.73 -7.37 -16.80
CA GLU A 869 -26.54 -6.70 -17.81
C GLU A 869 -28.00 -7.08 -17.70
N SER A 870 -28.89 -6.12 -17.94
CA SER A 870 -30.34 -6.34 -18.02
C SER A 870 -31.02 -5.35 -18.96
N GLU A 871 -32.23 -5.68 -19.46
CA GLU A 871 -32.93 -4.88 -20.44
C GLU A 871 -34.45 -4.91 -20.23
N ALA A 872 -35.10 -3.84 -20.65
CA ALA A 872 -36.54 -3.77 -20.73
C ALA A 872 -36.98 -3.02 -22.01
N GLU A 873 -38.24 -3.19 -22.40
CA GLU A 873 -38.88 -2.47 -23.51
C GLU A 873 -40.25 -1.97 -23.07
N ALA A 874 -40.58 -0.73 -23.40
CA ALA A 874 -41.89 -0.12 -23.16
C ALA A 874 -42.46 0.46 -24.44
N SER A 875 -43.79 0.38 -24.60
CA SER A 875 -44.50 0.99 -25.71
C SER A 875 -45.25 2.22 -25.26
N PHE A 876 -45.30 3.22 -26.15
CA PHE A 876 -46.07 4.46 -25.95
C PHE A 876 -46.66 4.95 -27.26
N GLN A 877 -47.66 5.83 -27.20
CA GLN A 877 -48.33 6.36 -28.38
C GLN A 877 -47.79 7.73 -28.76
N VAL A 878 -47.39 7.87 -30.01
CA VAL A 878 -47.13 9.19 -30.61
C VAL A 878 -48.42 9.66 -31.29
N LEU A 879 -49.11 10.51 -30.56
CA LEU A 879 -50.36 11.12 -31.02
C LEU A 879 -50.10 12.18 -32.13
N PRO A 880 -51.08 12.44 -32.99
CA PRO A 880 -50.93 13.50 -33.97
C PRO A 880 -50.58 14.85 -33.34
N ALA A 881 -49.61 15.56 -33.99
CA ALA A 881 -49.19 16.88 -33.51
C ALA A 881 -50.32 17.87 -33.35
N VAL A 882 -51.37 17.75 -34.17
CA VAL A 882 -52.60 18.52 -34.04
C VAL A 882 -53.79 17.59 -34.10
N ALA A 883 -54.58 17.54 -33.06
CA ALA A 883 -55.71 16.62 -32.94
C ALA A 883 -56.95 17.10 -33.71
N ALA A 884 -57.51 16.20 -34.54
CA ALA A 884 -58.76 16.48 -35.27
C ALA A 884 -59.57 15.20 -35.59
N SER A 885 -60.87 15.25 -35.58
CA SER A 885 -61.67 14.15 -36.08
C SER A 885 -62.25 14.52 -37.45
N VAL A 886 -62.20 13.60 -38.40
CA VAL A 886 -62.69 13.82 -39.76
C VAL A 886 -63.74 12.73 -40.10
N ALA A 887 -64.85 13.16 -40.55
CA ALA A 887 -65.93 12.28 -41.03
C ALA A 887 -66.38 12.67 -42.44
N VAL A 888 -66.75 11.70 -43.25
CA VAL A 888 -67.18 11.89 -44.64
C VAL A 888 -68.61 11.36 -44.80
N THR A 889 -69.48 12.20 -45.38
CA THR A 889 -70.85 11.81 -45.74
C THR A 889 -71.19 12.31 -47.10
N ASP A 890 -72.25 11.85 -47.67
CA ASP A 890 -72.73 12.34 -48.95
C ASP A 890 -74.14 12.91 -48.83
N ARG A 891 -74.42 13.75 -49.82
CA ARG A 891 -75.82 14.27 -50.06
C ARG A 891 -76.13 14.27 -51.55
N CYS A 892 -77.36 13.90 -51.87
CA CYS A 892 -77.85 13.97 -53.19
C CYS A 892 -78.61 15.29 -53.36
N VAL A 893 -78.13 16.11 -54.29
CA VAL A 893 -78.83 17.35 -54.68
C VAL A 893 -78.93 17.43 -56.20
N ALA A 894 -80.25 17.55 -56.70
CA ALA A 894 -80.54 17.55 -58.13
C ALA A 894 -79.94 16.34 -58.90
N GLY A 895 -79.96 15.12 -58.27
CA GLY A 895 -79.40 13.91 -58.95
C GLY A 895 -77.89 13.86 -59.06
N ARG A 896 -77.12 14.66 -58.20
CA ARG A 896 -75.66 14.67 -58.19
C ARG A 896 -75.16 14.49 -56.78
N VAL A 897 -74.07 13.69 -56.62
CA VAL A 897 -73.43 13.49 -55.35
C VAL A 897 -72.66 14.71 -54.91
N LEU A 898 -72.95 15.17 -53.71
CA LEU A 898 -72.11 16.15 -52.99
C LEU A 898 -71.37 15.36 -51.88
N LEU A 899 -70.03 15.42 -51.94
CA LEU A 899 -69.21 14.89 -50.85
C LEU A 899 -69.14 15.97 -49.77
N VAL A 900 -69.47 15.59 -48.53
CA VAL A 900 -69.41 16.47 -47.33
C VAL A 900 -68.38 15.95 -46.38
N VAL A 901 -67.31 16.72 -46.23
CA VAL A 901 -66.24 16.43 -45.29
C VAL A 901 -66.46 17.30 -44.05
N THR A 902 -66.65 16.67 -42.94
CA THR A 902 -66.81 17.31 -41.63
C THR A 902 -65.54 17.11 -40.85
N ALA A 903 -64.87 18.18 -40.48
CA ALA A 903 -63.68 18.14 -39.65
C ALA A 903 -63.94 18.90 -38.36
N THR A 904 -63.68 18.29 -37.22
CA THR A 904 -63.79 18.87 -35.88
C THR A 904 -62.36 19.15 -35.36
N ASN A 905 -62.15 20.30 -34.80
CA ASN A 905 -60.93 20.64 -34.08
C ASN A 905 -60.96 20.03 -32.67
N ASP A 906 -60.28 18.92 -32.47
CA ASP A 906 -60.14 18.26 -31.16
C ASP A 906 -58.93 18.75 -30.40
N ASP A 907 -58.15 19.65 -30.96
CA ASP A 907 -57.00 20.30 -30.34
C ASP A 907 -57.45 21.49 -29.48
N GLU A 908 -56.70 21.80 -28.42
CA GLU A 908 -56.98 22.98 -27.58
C GLU A 908 -56.66 24.32 -28.30
N ARG A 909 -55.74 24.28 -29.24
CA ARG A 909 -55.32 25.41 -30.08
C ARG A 909 -56.35 25.71 -31.17
N LYS A 910 -56.32 26.89 -31.70
CA LYS A 910 -57.01 27.23 -32.96
C LYS A 910 -56.29 26.61 -34.13
N VAL A 911 -56.99 25.91 -35.01
CA VAL A 911 -56.38 25.24 -36.18
C VAL A 911 -56.86 25.83 -37.49
N SER A 912 -56.03 25.74 -38.50
CA SER A 912 -56.41 25.94 -39.89
C SER A 912 -56.41 24.58 -40.61
N LEU A 913 -57.40 24.38 -41.53
CA LEU A 913 -57.52 23.13 -42.26
C LEU A 913 -57.33 23.34 -43.74
N LEU A 914 -56.73 22.35 -44.40
CA LEU A 914 -56.76 22.20 -45.85
C LEU A 914 -57.39 20.83 -46.16
N ILE A 915 -58.58 20.85 -46.69
CA ILE A 915 -59.31 19.61 -47.07
C ILE A 915 -59.08 19.39 -48.57
N GLU A 916 -58.41 18.32 -48.93
CA GLU A 916 -58.16 17.92 -50.30
C GLU A 916 -58.87 16.66 -50.67
N THR A 917 -59.60 16.71 -51.74
CA THR A 917 -60.40 15.61 -52.32
C THR A 917 -60.12 15.46 -53.79
N PRO A 918 -60.40 14.35 -54.44
CA PRO A 918 -60.35 14.24 -55.89
C PRO A 918 -61.23 15.28 -56.65
N PHE A 919 -62.13 15.95 -55.90
CA PHE A 919 -63.06 16.92 -56.47
C PHE A 919 -62.71 18.41 -56.19
N GLY A 920 -61.49 18.59 -55.62
CA GLY A 920 -60.93 19.92 -55.36
C GLY A 920 -60.43 20.05 -53.92
N ALA A 921 -59.80 21.19 -53.64
CA ALA A 921 -59.23 21.54 -52.31
C ALA A 921 -60.00 22.75 -51.72
N LYS A 922 -60.14 22.76 -50.38
CA LYS A 922 -60.77 23.83 -49.62
C LYS A 922 -60.01 24.20 -48.41
N PRO A 923 -59.42 25.40 -48.31
CA PRO A 923 -58.83 25.87 -47.06
C PRO A 923 -59.92 26.33 -46.08
N VAL A 924 -59.75 26.10 -44.83
CA VAL A 924 -60.59 26.58 -43.73
C VAL A 924 -59.70 27.37 -42.79
N GLY A 925 -59.99 28.65 -42.60
CA GLY A 925 -59.27 29.49 -41.63
C GLY A 925 -59.65 29.17 -40.20
N ALA A 926 -58.99 29.80 -39.27
CA ALA A 926 -59.01 29.61 -37.82
C ALA A 926 -60.29 28.97 -37.22
N LEU A 927 -60.25 27.67 -37.00
CA LEU A 927 -61.28 26.87 -36.30
C LEU A 927 -60.95 26.74 -34.82
N ALA A 928 -61.79 27.25 -33.96
CA ALA A 928 -61.54 27.18 -32.49
C ALA A 928 -61.71 25.78 -31.96
N SER A 929 -61.07 25.45 -30.81
CA SER A 929 -61.21 24.18 -30.10
C SER A 929 -62.67 23.74 -29.93
N GLY A 930 -62.95 22.48 -30.17
CA GLY A 930 -64.25 21.84 -30.09
C GLY A 930 -65.24 22.28 -31.18
N LYS A 931 -64.80 23.06 -32.20
CA LYS A 931 -65.68 23.50 -33.32
C LYS A 931 -65.50 22.58 -34.51
N THR A 932 -66.65 22.41 -35.21
CA THR A 932 -66.72 21.58 -36.41
C THR A 932 -66.97 22.46 -37.66
N HIS A 933 -66.29 22.13 -38.74
CA HIS A 933 -66.48 22.73 -40.06
C HIS A 933 -66.92 21.67 -41.05
N ALA A 934 -67.95 21.94 -41.83
CA ALA A 934 -68.45 21.07 -42.90
C ALA A 934 -68.12 21.64 -44.23
N ALA A 935 -67.24 21.05 -45.00
CA ALA A 935 -66.92 21.46 -46.41
C ALA A 935 -67.66 20.58 -47.40
N VAL A 936 -68.37 21.22 -48.31
CA VAL A 936 -69.16 20.51 -49.34
C VAL A 936 -68.45 20.55 -50.65
N PHE A 937 -68.13 19.43 -51.29
CA PHE A 937 -67.48 19.30 -52.62
C PHE A 937 -68.52 18.83 -53.65
N THR A 938 -68.67 19.55 -54.75
CA THR A 938 -69.58 19.22 -55.81
C THR A 938 -68.87 18.26 -56.76
N THR A 939 -69.29 17.04 -56.86
CA THR A 939 -68.65 16.03 -57.74
C THR A 939 -69.10 16.10 -59.15
N ARG A 940 -70.20 16.77 -59.45
CA ARG A 940 -70.87 16.89 -60.78
C ARG A 940 -71.24 15.53 -61.34
N ALA A 941 -71.15 14.48 -60.65
CA ALA A 941 -71.43 13.11 -61.09
C ALA A 941 -72.70 12.55 -60.29
N ALA A 942 -73.45 11.67 -60.98
CA ALA A 942 -74.57 11.00 -60.37
C ALA A 942 -74.05 9.83 -59.42
N SER A 943 -72.85 9.39 -59.61
CA SER A 943 -72.11 8.39 -58.70
C SER A 943 -70.65 8.67 -58.67
N ILE A 944 -69.98 8.34 -57.63
CA ILE A 944 -68.53 8.39 -57.44
C ILE A 944 -68.04 7.02 -56.91
N PRO A 945 -66.80 6.57 -57.34
CA PRO A 945 -66.20 5.38 -56.72
C PRO A 945 -65.75 5.67 -55.33
N SER A 946 -65.38 4.62 -54.56
CA SER A 946 -64.63 4.76 -53.31
C SER A 946 -63.26 5.41 -53.59
N GLY A 947 -62.81 6.14 -52.60
CA GLY A 947 -61.52 6.83 -52.68
C GLY A 947 -61.09 7.36 -51.36
N THR A 948 -59.95 8.00 -51.35
CA THR A 948 -59.32 8.66 -50.20
C THR A 948 -59.33 10.18 -50.32
N LEU A 949 -59.37 10.88 -49.21
CA LEU A 949 -59.12 12.29 -49.10
C LEU A 949 -58.15 12.58 -47.97
N THR A 950 -57.59 13.75 -48.03
CA THR A 950 -56.66 14.20 -46.94
C THR A 950 -57.22 15.51 -46.32
N VAL A 951 -57.02 15.60 -44.99
CA VAL A 951 -57.27 16.83 -44.24
C VAL A 951 -55.99 17.18 -43.50
N ALA A 952 -55.26 18.17 -44.00
CA ALA A 952 -54.17 18.75 -43.29
C ALA A 952 -54.68 19.75 -42.27
N VAL A 953 -54.32 19.51 -41.00
CA VAL A 953 -54.71 20.34 -39.85
C VAL A 953 -53.46 20.97 -39.29
N ALA A 954 -53.43 22.31 -39.20
CA ALA A 954 -52.24 23.00 -38.71
C ALA A 954 -52.60 23.98 -37.59
N ALA A 955 -51.79 24.00 -36.55
CA ALA A 955 -51.85 24.95 -35.45
C ALA A 955 -50.54 25.80 -35.41
N GLY A 956 -50.57 26.99 -34.79
CA GLY A 956 -49.46 27.90 -34.68
C GLY A 956 -49.22 28.74 -35.94
N ASP A 957 -48.28 29.69 -35.83
CA ASP A 957 -47.88 30.60 -36.92
C ASP A 957 -46.36 30.64 -37.09
N GLY A 958 -45.87 30.85 -38.32
CA GLY A 958 -44.43 30.99 -38.58
C GLY A 958 -43.61 29.74 -38.27
N SER A 959 -42.58 29.86 -37.45
CA SER A 959 -41.70 28.78 -37.02
C SER A 959 -42.37 27.78 -36.11
N ASP A 960 -43.44 28.18 -35.42
CA ASP A 960 -44.14 27.37 -34.42
C ASP A 960 -45.35 26.65 -35.06
N ARG A 961 -45.43 26.61 -36.38
CA ARG A 961 -46.50 25.93 -37.11
C ARG A 961 -46.23 24.43 -37.16
N VAL A 962 -47.09 23.67 -36.49
CA VAL A 962 -47.16 22.22 -36.54
C VAL A 962 -48.36 21.75 -37.36
N GLN A 963 -48.28 20.57 -37.96
CA GLN A 963 -49.33 20.07 -38.85
C GLN A 963 -49.43 18.56 -38.76
N SER A 964 -50.69 18.06 -38.68
CA SER A 964 -51.03 16.65 -38.87
C SER A 964 -51.87 16.46 -40.14
N VAL A 965 -51.69 15.33 -40.80
CA VAL A 965 -52.46 15.01 -42.02
C VAL A 965 -53.31 13.75 -41.76
N TYR A 966 -54.62 13.91 -41.80
CA TYR A 966 -55.54 12.82 -41.65
C TYR A 966 -55.95 12.30 -43.03
N THR A 967 -55.71 11.05 -43.29
CA THR A 967 -56.20 10.36 -44.50
C THR A 967 -57.47 9.61 -44.17
N VAL A 968 -58.56 9.86 -44.89
CA VAL A 968 -59.91 9.30 -44.64
C VAL A 968 -60.43 8.66 -45.93
N ASP A 969 -60.84 7.40 -45.78
CA ASP A 969 -61.44 6.66 -46.88
C ASP A 969 -62.93 6.93 -46.91
N TYR A 970 -63.47 7.02 -48.08
CA TYR A 970 -64.92 7.11 -48.31
C TYR A 970 -65.35 6.01 -49.26
N GLY A 971 -66.55 5.45 -49.03
CA GLY A 971 -67.13 4.43 -49.88
C GLY A 971 -67.67 4.98 -51.20
N ALA A 972 -68.02 4.07 -52.13
CA ALA A 972 -68.68 4.41 -53.36
C ALA A 972 -70.08 5.00 -53.02
N MET A 973 -70.44 6.08 -53.66
CA MET A 973 -71.70 6.85 -53.41
C MET A 973 -72.48 7.05 -54.72
N SER A 974 -73.80 6.91 -54.62
CA SER A 974 -74.69 7.12 -55.83
C SER A 974 -76.01 7.78 -55.40
N CYS A 975 -76.51 8.72 -56.33
CA CYS A 975 -77.78 9.30 -56.20
C CYS A 975 -78.78 8.49 -57.07
N SER A 976 -79.61 7.74 -56.46
CA SER A 976 -80.72 7.01 -57.09
C SER A 976 -81.88 7.92 -57.40
#